data_338b639632f44a506baef095d43a3ccb
#
_entry.id   338b639632f44a506baef095d43a3ccb
#
_cell.length_a   1.000
_cell.length_b   1.000
_cell.length_c   1.000
_cell.angle_alpha   90.00
_cell.angle_beta   90.00
_cell.angle_gamma   90.00
#
_symmetry.space_group_name_H-M   'P 1'
#
loop_
_entity.id
_entity.type
_entity.pdbx_description
1 polymer ?
#
loop_
_entity_poly.entity_id
_entity_poly.type
_entity_poly.pdbx_seq_one_letter_code
_entity_poly.pdbx_strand_id
1 'polypeptide(L)'
;MRRKQPNIPKPVLKGLADDIQRLMPTNQGRIIVLEIIEELPFDIRPLIFEGLSAFYSDEMIQFFHLIKDEYGKEVETICDRALEKYTMAGLNIAKHSYFAGVFYKAYASCSRSTGRITVDIAWQTEGDGLHVECFYLTYNADGVHSFFLIPNMPENQYNIDRKLTSNMVEISAAEAAFLVMEAYSWNQRKMTRPAVGKFLYNKYFDFGEELTPADKKSLVHKLSGKLTPRQTVNSFYYAIKQRDFTYLNAICSDMSPGFLEEKCEDLLQLGTLILEGQADEVFANQANGEVTSYAVVVYDNDCYHLNYRFSMMKKENTWLINGISLENKALIKKDSDLNPFNINVYCRVYEVVDLDELFENLEKIDNIREVEELPYGLHMRITNYNDDLNAGVCCLNGILADLIINGDEFVIICRDHDNLVDLHNMLLGSDVPVLISRGEYEISLVNAYNYVGGSYISFEDVLIIDTDNLAIEKDLRFMSTIYLVKDRGQVLEKLRNTPNSTCVVDEEYSIFYQYEYKGQDKVLLAEYVLGLDWLTLSTFGYKDMTLVRQSFEPELCDSLELDGMEIREDGFFDILTVEMKKDYPNLEKLLKELYLNKWYNSRLNGLGGMSPSEASETEEGKKLLWSLIKNIHQSELRDLRRGKRNIIKLKEYLTMIEEKRKEKP
;
A
#
# COMPACT_ATOMS: atom_id res chain seq x y z
N MET A 1 -23.93 14.92 19.80
CA MET A 1 -25.21 14.47 19.16
C MET A 1 -25.06 12.98 18.87
N ARG A 2 -25.86 12.08 19.47
CA ARG A 2 -25.90 10.68 19.06
C ARG A 2 -26.35 10.64 17.60
N ARG A 3 -25.48 10.25 16.64
CA ARG A 3 -25.89 9.93 15.27
C ARG A 3 -27.00 8.89 15.40
N LYS A 4 -28.17 9.14 14.82
CA LYS A 4 -29.22 8.11 14.70
C LYS A 4 -28.59 6.98 13.88
N GLN A 5 -28.43 5.81 14.49
CA GLN A 5 -28.02 4.62 13.75
C GLN A 5 -28.94 4.44 12.54
N PRO A 6 -28.42 4.18 11.36
CA PRO A 6 -29.24 3.93 10.17
C PRO A 6 -30.10 2.69 10.46
N ASN A 7 -31.40 2.84 10.31
CA ASN A 7 -32.34 1.72 10.51
C ASN A 7 -32.54 1.03 9.16
N ILE A 8 -31.96 -0.16 9.01
CA ILE A 8 -32.08 -0.94 7.79
C ILE A 8 -33.52 -1.47 7.68
N PRO A 9 -34.24 -1.21 6.56
CA PRO A 9 -35.61 -1.67 6.40
C PRO A 9 -35.72 -3.20 6.45
N LYS A 10 -36.67 -3.73 7.21
CA LYS A 10 -36.90 -5.18 7.31
C LYS A 10 -37.05 -5.90 5.96
N PRO A 11 -37.73 -5.33 4.92
CA PRO A 11 -37.79 -5.98 3.61
C PRO A 11 -36.42 -6.16 2.95
N VAL A 12 -35.47 -5.23 3.14
CA VAL A 12 -34.10 -5.33 2.62
C VAL A 12 -33.35 -6.46 3.31
N LEU A 13 -33.41 -6.52 4.65
CA LEU A 13 -32.81 -7.62 5.42
C LEU A 13 -33.42 -8.99 5.05
N LYS A 14 -34.72 -9.05 4.78
CA LYS A 14 -35.37 -10.28 4.35
C LYS A 14 -34.87 -10.71 2.96
N GLY A 15 -34.82 -9.77 2.00
CA GLY A 15 -34.30 -10.06 0.65
C GLY A 15 -32.87 -10.60 0.71
N LEU A 16 -32.00 -9.95 1.50
CA LEU A 16 -30.63 -10.39 1.67
C LEU A 16 -30.54 -11.77 2.35
N ALA A 17 -31.38 -12.04 3.38
CA ALA A 17 -31.44 -13.36 4.01
C ALA A 17 -31.88 -14.46 3.04
N ASP A 18 -32.89 -14.18 2.21
CA ASP A 18 -33.40 -15.11 1.18
C ASP A 18 -32.29 -15.42 0.14
N ASP A 19 -31.51 -14.41 -0.29
CA ASP A 19 -30.37 -14.59 -1.21
C ASP A 19 -29.24 -15.38 -0.58
N ILE A 20 -28.84 -15.06 0.65
CA ILE A 20 -27.85 -15.81 1.42
C ILE A 20 -28.27 -17.28 1.52
N GLN A 21 -29.50 -17.57 1.95
CA GLN A 21 -29.99 -18.94 2.08
C GLN A 21 -29.89 -19.73 0.79
N ARG A 22 -30.12 -19.08 -0.36
CA ARG A 22 -30.02 -19.71 -1.67
C ARG A 22 -28.58 -20.00 -2.08
N LEU A 23 -27.64 -19.14 -1.73
CA LEU A 23 -26.23 -19.21 -2.14
C LEU A 23 -25.36 -20.10 -1.22
N MET A 24 -25.65 -20.12 0.07
CA MET A 24 -24.86 -20.82 1.09
C MET A 24 -24.61 -22.32 0.87
N PRO A 25 -25.47 -23.11 0.20
CA PRO A 25 -25.23 -24.54 0.03
C PRO A 25 -23.95 -24.90 -0.76
N THR A 26 -23.42 -24.00 -1.62
CA THR A 26 -22.23 -24.27 -2.43
C THR A 26 -21.07 -23.35 -2.06
N ASN A 27 -19.82 -23.82 -2.23
CA ASN A 27 -18.64 -22.99 -1.97
C ASN A 27 -18.57 -21.78 -2.92
N GLN A 28 -18.95 -21.93 -4.18
CA GLN A 28 -19.05 -20.80 -5.11
C GLN A 28 -20.09 -19.76 -4.64
N GLY A 29 -21.25 -20.23 -4.18
CA GLY A 29 -22.26 -19.33 -3.62
C GLY A 29 -21.79 -18.63 -2.33
N ARG A 30 -20.99 -19.29 -1.49
CA ARG A 30 -20.36 -18.67 -0.30
C ARG A 30 -19.40 -17.56 -0.67
N ILE A 31 -18.60 -17.74 -1.73
CA ILE A 31 -17.73 -16.67 -2.25
C ILE A 31 -18.57 -15.49 -2.70
N ILE A 32 -19.63 -15.71 -3.49
CA ILE A 32 -20.55 -14.65 -3.94
C ILE A 32 -21.17 -13.91 -2.74
N VAL A 33 -21.56 -14.63 -1.68
CA VAL A 33 -22.07 -14.00 -0.44
C VAL A 33 -21.04 -13.09 0.20
N LEU A 34 -19.77 -13.50 0.24
CA LEU A 34 -18.68 -12.66 0.78
C LEU A 34 -18.40 -11.45 -0.10
N GLU A 35 -18.40 -11.61 -1.43
CA GLU A 35 -18.26 -10.50 -2.38
C GLU A 35 -19.39 -9.46 -2.19
N ILE A 36 -20.64 -9.90 -2.06
CA ILE A 36 -21.78 -9.00 -1.75
C ILE A 36 -21.54 -8.24 -0.41
N ILE A 37 -20.96 -8.90 0.59
CA ILE A 37 -20.65 -8.27 1.87
C ILE A 37 -19.52 -7.24 1.71
N GLU A 38 -18.50 -7.52 0.89
CA GLU A 38 -17.41 -6.58 0.64
C GLU A 38 -17.88 -5.32 -0.10
N GLU A 39 -18.89 -5.39 -0.92
CA GLU A 39 -19.52 -4.20 -1.55
C GLU A 39 -20.31 -3.32 -0.56
N LEU A 40 -20.64 -3.85 0.64
CA LEU A 40 -21.36 -3.06 1.63
C LEU A 40 -20.40 -2.11 2.37
N PRO A 41 -20.82 -0.85 2.62
CA PRO A 41 -20.04 0.07 3.43
C PRO A 41 -19.73 -0.53 4.81
N PHE A 42 -18.48 -0.38 5.23
CA PHE A 42 -17.95 -1.01 6.43
C PHE A 42 -18.78 -0.69 7.69
N ASP A 43 -19.16 0.56 7.86
CA ASP A 43 -19.89 1.07 9.03
C ASP A 43 -21.32 0.48 9.17
N ILE A 44 -21.91 -0.05 8.08
CA ILE A 44 -23.24 -0.68 8.12
C ILE A 44 -23.21 -2.20 8.24
N ARG A 45 -22.07 -2.86 7.97
CA ARG A 45 -21.95 -4.34 8.02
C ARG A 45 -22.37 -4.89 9.39
N PRO A 46 -21.94 -4.35 10.56
CA PRO A 46 -22.37 -4.83 11.88
C PRO A 46 -23.88 -4.77 12.08
N LEU A 47 -24.54 -3.71 11.57
CA LEU A 47 -26.00 -3.55 11.69
C LEU A 47 -26.75 -4.56 10.83
N ILE A 48 -26.20 -4.87 9.64
CA ILE A 48 -26.74 -5.92 8.76
C ILE A 48 -26.63 -7.28 9.44
N PHE A 49 -25.46 -7.63 9.97
CA PHE A 49 -25.24 -8.91 10.66
C PHE A 49 -26.15 -9.06 11.87
N GLU A 50 -26.31 -8.02 12.70
CA GLU A 50 -27.27 -8.03 13.80
C GLU A 50 -28.71 -8.22 13.32
N GLY A 51 -29.09 -7.56 12.21
CA GLY A 51 -30.39 -7.71 11.59
C GLY A 51 -30.64 -9.12 11.04
N LEU A 52 -29.63 -9.70 10.37
CA LEU A 52 -29.68 -11.05 9.83
C LEU A 52 -29.79 -12.14 10.90
N SER A 53 -29.29 -11.90 12.13
CA SER A 53 -29.42 -12.83 13.26
C SER A 53 -30.88 -13.10 13.68
N ALA A 54 -31.84 -12.39 13.12
CA ALA A 54 -33.27 -12.63 13.37
C ALA A 54 -33.90 -13.70 12.43
N PHE A 55 -33.16 -14.17 11.43
CA PHE A 55 -33.64 -15.21 10.50
C PHE A 55 -33.07 -16.56 10.92
N TYR A 56 -33.96 -17.51 11.20
CA TYR A 56 -33.63 -18.81 11.79
C TYR A 56 -33.67 -19.89 10.72
N SER A 57 -32.49 -20.30 10.21
CA SER A 57 -32.33 -21.45 9.32
C SER A 57 -30.93 -22.04 9.46
N ASP A 58 -30.70 -23.24 8.93
CA ASP A 58 -29.39 -23.88 8.94
C ASP A 58 -28.39 -23.09 8.10
N GLU A 59 -28.80 -22.57 6.93
CA GLU A 59 -27.95 -21.75 6.05
C GLU A 59 -27.52 -20.46 6.76
N MET A 60 -28.35 -19.85 7.59
CA MET A 60 -27.99 -18.68 8.38
C MET A 60 -27.00 -19.01 9.49
N ILE A 61 -27.09 -20.19 10.10
CA ILE A 61 -26.08 -20.68 11.04
C ILE A 61 -24.73 -20.81 10.31
N GLN A 62 -24.72 -21.46 9.14
CA GLN A 62 -23.51 -21.63 8.34
C GLN A 62 -22.96 -20.27 7.84
N PHE A 63 -23.82 -19.30 7.56
CA PHE A 63 -23.43 -17.93 7.21
C PHE A 63 -22.64 -17.27 8.36
N PHE A 64 -23.09 -17.36 9.62
CA PHE A 64 -22.36 -16.78 10.73
C PHE A 64 -21.04 -17.50 11.02
N HIS A 65 -20.95 -18.80 10.75
CA HIS A 65 -19.67 -19.51 10.77
C HIS A 65 -18.75 -19.03 9.64
N LEU A 66 -19.27 -18.89 8.42
CA LEU A 66 -18.53 -18.41 7.26
C LEU A 66 -17.92 -17.03 7.52
N ILE A 67 -18.72 -16.07 7.99
CA ILE A 67 -18.26 -14.73 8.32
C ILE A 67 -17.20 -14.74 9.42
N LYS A 68 -17.40 -15.56 10.46
CA LYS A 68 -16.41 -15.70 11.53
C LYS A 68 -15.08 -16.27 11.03
N ASP A 69 -15.11 -17.23 10.09
CA ASP A 69 -13.90 -17.80 9.50
C ASP A 69 -13.18 -16.81 8.57
N GLU A 70 -13.93 -16.00 7.82
CA GLU A 70 -13.39 -15.05 6.86
C GLU A 70 -12.80 -13.82 7.57
N TYR A 71 -13.58 -13.18 8.46
CA TYR A 71 -13.23 -11.91 9.10
C TYR A 71 -12.64 -12.03 10.51
N GLY A 72 -12.70 -13.22 11.10
CA GLY A 72 -12.08 -13.51 12.41
C GLY A 72 -12.59 -12.63 13.55
N LYS A 73 -11.66 -12.03 14.31
CA LYS A 73 -11.96 -11.25 15.54
C LYS A 73 -12.86 -10.05 15.29
N GLU A 74 -12.84 -9.46 14.09
CA GLU A 74 -13.62 -8.29 13.72
C GLU A 74 -15.14 -8.50 13.95
N VAL A 75 -15.64 -9.68 13.61
CA VAL A 75 -17.07 -10.01 13.69
C VAL A 75 -17.40 -11.06 14.77
N GLU A 76 -16.40 -11.57 15.47
CA GLU A 76 -16.54 -12.70 16.42
C GLU A 76 -17.67 -12.48 17.42
N THR A 77 -17.71 -11.32 18.06
CA THR A 77 -18.71 -11.00 19.09
C THR A 77 -20.14 -11.00 18.52
N ILE A 78 -20.31 -10.54 17.28
CA ILE A 78 -21.63 -10.48 16.63
C ILE A 78 -22.05 -11.89 16.23
N CYS A 79 -21.13 -12.66 15.65
CA CYS A 79 -21.38 -14.04 15.24
C CYS A 79 -21.69 -14.93 16.44
N ASP A 80 -20.96 -14.84 17.53
CA ASP A 80 -21.19 -15.63 18.75
C ASP A 80 -22.55 -15.31 19.35
N ARG A 81 -22.93 -14.03 19.44
CA ARG A 81 -24.29 -13.64 19.88
C ARG A 81 -25.39 -14.18 18.98
N ALA A 82 -25.18 -14.24 17.67
CA ALA A 82 -26.14 -14.81 16.73
C ALA A 82 -26.27 -16.33 16.93
N LEU A 83 -25.14 -17.03 17.03
CA LEU A 83 -25.10 -18.49 17.27
C LEU A 83 -25.72 -18.86 18.63
N GLU A 84 -25.49 -18.07 19.68
CA GLU A 84 -26.17 -18.24 20.97
C GLU A 84 -27.69 -18.11 20.86
N LYS A 85 -28.21 -17.13 20.13
CA LYS A 85 -29.64 -16.98 19.87
C LYS A 85 -30.21 -18.21 19.16
N TYR A 86 -29.51 -18.78 18.19
CA TYR A 86 -29.91 -19.99 17.49
C TYR A 86 -29.93 -21.21 18.42
N THR A 87 -28.92 -21.32 19.27
CA THR A 87 -28.88 -22.37 20.34
C THR A 87 -30.08 -22.25 21.27
N MET A 88 -30.40 -21.04 21.74
CA MET A 88 -31.57 -20.78 22.58
C MET A 88 -32.89 -21.10 21.89
N ALA A 89 -32.94 -20.98 20.55
CA ALA A 89 -34.09 -21.39 19.76
C ALA A 89 -34.17 -22.90 19.48
N GLY A 90 -33.19 -23.68 19.99
CA GLY A 90 -33.17 -25.14 19.84
C GLY A 90 -32.60 -25.63 18.52
N LEU A 91 -31.92 -24.78 17.75
CA LEU A 91 -31.25 -25.15 16.50
C LEU A 91 -29.88 -25.80 16.77
N ASN A 92 -29.48 -26.72 15.88
CA ASN A 92 -28.14 -27.29 15.92
C ASN A 92 -27.17 -26.32 15.27
N ILE A 93 -26.22 -25.76 16.01
CA ILE A 93 -25.21 -24.80 15.54
C ILE A 93 -23.91 -25.46 15.04
N ALA A 94 -23.91 -26.75 14.72
CA ALA A 94 -22.72 -27.41 14.21
C ALA A 94 -22.25 -26.77 12.90
N LYS A 95 -20.96 -26.46 12.83
CA LYS A 95 -20.32 -25.97 11.61
C LYS A 95 -20.17 -27.11 10.62
N HIS A 96 -20.55 -26.86 9.38
CA HIS A 96 -20.31 -27.80 8.29
C HIS A 96 -18.88 -27.69 7.77
N SER A 97 -18.33 -28.79 7.30
CA SER A 97 -17.06 -28.75 6.57
C SER A 97 -17.24 -28.10 5.22
N TYR A 98 -16.40 -27.15 4.90
CA TYR A 98 -16.46 -26.47 3.61
C TYR A 98 -15.82 -27.26 2.49
N PHE A 99 -14.90 -28.18 2.84
CA PHE A 99 -14.08 -28.88 1.87
C PHE A 99 -13.89 -30.34 2.26
N ALA A 100 -14.07 -31.22 1.26
CA ALA A 100 -13.68 -32.64 1.33
C ALA A 100 -13.11 -33.02 -0.04
N GLY A 101 -11.79 -33.26 -0.12
CA GLY A 101 -11.13 -33.67 -1.34
C GLY A 101 -9.72 -34.17 -1.07
N VAL A 102 -9.20 -34.95 -2.01
CA VAL A 102 -7.82 -35.44 -2.02
C VAL A 102 -7.03 -34.65 -3.05
N PHE A 103 -5.83 -34.21 -2.69
CA PHE A 103 -4.97 -33.48 -3.61
C PHE A 103 -4.74 -34.29 -4.89
N TYR A 104 -4.94 -33.65 -6.05
CA TYR A 104 -4.74 -34.24 -7.35
C TYR A 104 -3.45 -33.74 -7.98
N LYS A 105 -3.39 -32.43 -8.30
CA LYS A 105 -2.24 -31.74 -8.89
C LYS A 105 -2.29 -30.26 -8.64
N ALA A 106 -1.13 -29.60 -8.72
CA ALA A 106 -1.04 -28.15 -8.74
C ALA A 106 -0.06 -27.68 -9.83
N TYR A 107 -0.32 -26.47 -10.35
CA TYR A 107 0.51 -25.81 -11.34
C TYR A 107 0.71 -24.34 -10.95
N ALA A 108 1.89 -23.80 -11.26
CA ALA A 108 2.19 -22.39 -11.10
C ALA A 108 2.86 -21.80 -12.33
N SER A 109 2.63 -20.52 -12.60
CA SER A 109 3.23 -19.82 -13.74
C SER A 109 4.70 -19.50 -13.51
N CYS A 110 5.51 -19.48 -14.60
CA CYS A 110 6.92 -19.11 -14.58
C CYS A 110 7.13 -17.59 -14.65
N SER A 111 6.50 -16.83 -13.78
CA SER A 111 6.52 -15.38 -13.77
C SER A 111 6.97 -14.76 -12.44
N ARG A 112 7.56 -15.55 -11.53
CA ARG A 112 7.99 -15.10 -10.19
C ARG A 112 8.97 -13.91 -10.23
N SER A 113 9.78 -13.81 -11.27
CA SER A 113 10.71 -12.70 -11.50
C SER A 113 10.01 -11.34 -11.69
N THR A 114 8.73 -11.35 -12.04
CA THR A 114 7.90 -10.13 -12.16
C THR A 114 7.13 -9.82 -10.88
N GLY A 115 7.34 -10.60 -9.82
CA GLY A 115 6.65 -10.40 -8.54
C GLY A 115 5.21 -10.89 -8.52
N ARG A 116 4.79 -11.73 -9.49
CA ARG A 116 3.41 -12.24 -9.59
C ARG A 116 3.39 -13.65 -10.17
N ILE A 117 2.46 -14.46 -9.70
CA ILE A 117 2.25 -15.82 -10.22
C ILE A 117 0.77 -16.20 -10.19
N THR A 118 0.36 -17.03 -11.13
CA THR A 118 -0.91 -17.75 -11.06
C THR A 118 -0.66 -19.13 -10.47
N VAL A 119 -1.49 -19.60 -9.56
CA VAL A 119 -1.41 -20.93 -8.97
C VAL A 119 -2.76 -21.62 -9.08
N ASP A 120 -2.78 -22.81 -9.66
CA ASP A 120 -3.99 -23.65 -9.72
C ASP A 120 -3.76 -24.92 -8.90
N ILE A 121 -4.70 -25.22 -8.01
CA ILE A 121 -4.63 -26.40 -7.15
C ILE A 121 -5.90 -27.22 -7.34
N ALA A 122 -5.74 -28.41 -7.89
CA ALA A 122 -6.84 -29.32 -8.19
C ALA A 122 -6.99 -30.39 -7.10
N TRP A 123 -8.23 -30.60 -6.71
CA TRP A 123 -8.64 -31.58 -5.71
C TRP A 123 -9.66 -32.54 -6.29
N GLN A 124 -9.47 -33.83 -6.02
CA GLN A 124 -10.45 -34.83 -6.37
C GLN A 124 -11.52 -34.91 -5.26
N THR A 125 -12.75 -34.73 -5.64
CA THR A 125 -13.92 -34.83 -4.74
C THR A 125 -14.67 -36.13 -4.96
N GLU A 126 -15.69 -36.44 -4.14
CA GLU A 126 -16.49 -37.67 -4.28
C GLU A 126 -17.32 -37.74 -5.58
N GLY A 127 -17.33 -36.67 -6.40
CA GLY A 127 -17.98 -36.63 -7.72
C GLY A 127 -17.03 -36.89 -8.88
N ASP A 128 -17.58 -36.93 -10.12
CA ASP A 128 -16.83 -37.20 -11.35
C ASP A 128 -15.96 -36.05 -11.88
N GLY A 129 -15.65 -35.04 -11.06
CA GLY A 129 -14.88 -33.86 -11.49
C GLY A 129 -13.89 -33.37 -10.44
N LEU A 130 -12.97 -32.55 -10.91
CA LEU A 130 -12.00 -31.86 -10.06
C LEU A 130 -12.60 -30.55 -9.53
N HIS A 131 -12.28 -30.25 -8.30
CA HIS A 131 -12.47 -28.94 -7.69
C HIS A 131 -11.15 -28.17 -7.81
N VAL A 132 -11.13 -27.12 -8.64
CA VAL A 132 -9.90 -26.38 -8.91
C VAL A 132 -9.97 -25.02 -8.21
N GLU A 133 -9.00 -24.76 -7.36
CA GLU A 133 -8.77 -23.49 -6.69
C GLU A 133 -7.72 -22.71 -7.50
N CYS A 134 -8.12 -21.54 -7.97
CA CYS A 134 -7.28 -20.68 -8.80
C CYS A 134 -6.92 -19.42 -8.02
N PHE A 135 -5.63 -19.15 -7.90
CA PHE A 135 -5.08 -18.00 -7.22
C PHE A 135 -4.32 -17.11 -8.19
N TYR A 136 -4.47 -15.82 -8.02
CA TYR A 136 -3.51 -14.86 -8.51
C TYR A 136 -2.76 -14.27 -7.31
N LEU A 137 -1.47 -14.51 -7.26
CA LEU A 137 -0.62 -14.15 -6.13
C LEU A 137 0.38 -13.08 -6.55
N THR A 138 0.55 -12.06 -5.71
CA THR A 138 1.52 -10.99 -5.91
C THR A 138 2.49 -10.91 -4.73
N TYR A 139 3.71 -10.46 -5.02
CA TYR A 139 4.77 -10.28 -4.02
C TYR A 139 5.15 -8.80 -3.91
N ASN A 140 4.15 -7.93 -4.07
CA ASN A 140 4.25 -6.50 -3.85
C ASN A 140 3.42 -6.07 -2.64
N ALA A 141 2.25 -5.51 -2.79
CA ALA A 141 1.46 -5.10 -1.63
C ALA A 141 0.22 -5.96 -1.41
N ASP A 142 -0.24 -6.69 -2.42
CA ASP A 142 -1.58 -7.25 -2.43
C ASP A 142 -1.66 -8.76 -2.14
N GLY A 143 -0.53 -9.43 -2.10
CA GLY A 143 -0.46 -10.82 -1.64
C GLY A 143 -1.40 -11.77 -2.38
N VAL A 144 -2.43 -12.28 -1.72
CA VAL A 144 -3.51 -13.06 -2.35
C VAL A 144 -4.47 -12.09 -3.01
N HIS A 145 -4.17 -11.71 -4.27
CA HIS A 145 -4.89 -10.68 -5.00
C HIS A 145 -6.27 -11.15 -5.45
N SER A 146 -6.38 -12.34 -6.05
CA SER A 146 -7.65 -12.91 -6.40
C SER A 146 -7.71 -14.41 -6.15
N PHE A 147 -8.91 -14.89 -5.89
CA PHE A 147 -9.22 -16.28 -5.64
C PHE A 147 -10.57 -16.63 -6.24
N PHE A 148 -10.62 -17.71 -7.02
CA PHE A 148 -11.87 -18.22 -7.56
C PHE A 148 -11.86 -19.75 -7.67
N LEU A 149 -13.04 -20.32 -7.78
CA LEU A 149 -13.27 -21.75 -7.84
C LEU A 149 -13.82 -22.19 -9.18
N ILE A 150 -13.30 -23.28 -9.71
CA ILE A 150 -13.90 -24.00 -10.84
C ILE A 150 -14.39 -25.34 -10.30
N PRO A 151 -15.68 -25.50 -10.02
CA PRO A 151 -16.23 -26.75 -9.54
C PRO A 151 -16.43 -27.73 -10.70
N ASN A 152 -16.32 -29.02 -10.41
CA ASN A 152 -16.63 -30.14 -11.34
C ASN A 152 -15.91 -30.08 -12.70
N MET A 153 -14.67 -29.58 -12.72
CA MET A 153 -13.86 -29.56 -13.94
C MET A 153 -13.48 -30.99 -14.36
N PRO A 154 -13.75 -31.39 -15.61
CA PRO A 154 -13.36 -32.71 -16.08
C PRO A 154 -11.83 -32.90 -16.02
N GLU A 155 -11.37 -34.01 -15.45
CA GLU A 155 -9.92 -34.29 -15.28
C GLU A 155 -9.14 -34.22 -16.61
N ASN A 156 -9.72 -34.78 -17.67
CA ASN A 156 -9.11 -34.72 -19.00
C ASN A 156 -8.97 -33.27 -19.51
N GLN A 157 -9.97 -32.43 -19.29
CA GLN A 157 -9.95 -31.03 -19.69
C GLN A 157 -8.86 -30.27 -18.91
N TYR A 158 -8.81 -30.43 -17.59
CA TYR A 158 -7.78 -29.84 -16.75
C TYR A 158 -6.36 -30.20 -17.24
N ASN A 159 -6.09 -31.48 -17.50
CA ASN A 159 -4.79 -31.92 -17.95
C ASN A 159 -4.42 -31.40 -19.35
N ILE A 160 -5.42 -31.23 -20.25
CA ILE A 160 -5.21 -30.68 -21.59
C ILE A 160 -4.90 -29.18 -21.48
N ASP A 161 -5.69 -28.45 -20.76
CA ASP A 161 -5.55 -26.98 -20.60
C ASP A 161 -4.18 -26.63 -20.02
N ARG A 162 -3.72 -27.37 -18.99
CA ARG A 162 -2.39 -27.13 -18.39
C ARG A 162 -1.22 -27.55 -19.29
N LYS A 163 -1.36 -28.55 -20.12
CA LYS A 163 -0.34 -28.93 -21.12
C LYS A 163 -0.24 -27.90 -22.26
N LEU A 164 -1.33 -27.29 -22.64
CA LEU A 164 -1.36 -26.24 -23.67
C LEU A 164 -0.78 -24.91 -23.17
N THR A 165 -0.82 -24.66 -21.89
CA THR A 165 -0.30 -23.43 -21.29
C THR A 165 1.21 -23.56 -21.06
N SER A 166 2.00 -23.06 -22.01
CA SER A 166 3.46 -23.20 -22.04
C SER A 166 4.22 -22.56 -20.88
N ASN A 167 3.56 -21.70 -20.12
CA ASN A 167 4.16 -20.94 -19.01
C ASN A 167 3.84 -21.52 -17.63
N MET A 168 3.18 -22.67 -17.55
CA MET A 168 2.82 -23.31 -16.27
C MET A 168 3.71 -24.53 -16.01
N VAL A 169 4.15 -24.69 -14.76
CA VAL A 169 4.92 -25.85 -14.30
C VAL A 169 4.20 -26.56 -13.17
N GLU A 170 4.28 -27.90 -13.16
CA GLU A 170 3.71 -28.71 -12.09
C GLU A 170 4.49 -28.51 -10.78
N ILE A 171 3.77 -28.28 -9.68
CA ILE A 171 4.30 -28.10 -8.34
C ILE A 171 3.65 -29.08 -7.36
N SER A 172 4.33 -29.35 -6.24
CA SER A 172 3.78 -30.20 -5.17
C SER A 172 2.74 -29.46 -4.33
N ALA A 173 1.98 -30.20 -3.52
CA ALA A 173 1.04 -29.62 -2.58
C ALA A 173 1.74 -28.71 -1.55
N ALA A 174 2.91 -29.10 -1.05
CA ALA A 174 3.70 -28.29 -0.12
C ALA A 174 4.23 -27.00 -0.77
N GLU A 175 4.69 -27.08 -2.04
CA GLU A 175 5.10 -25.90 -2.80
C GLU A 175 3.92 -24.95 -3.02
N ALA A 176 2.74 -25.48 -3.38
CA ALA A 176 1.53 -24.66 -3.54
C ALA A 176 1.08 -23.99 -2.23
N ALA A 177 1.07 -24.75 -1.13
CA ALA A 177 0.75 -24.21 0.19
C ALA A 177 1.73 -23.09 0.60
N PHE A 178 3.03 -23.30 0.37
CA PHE A 178 4.04 -22.27 0.64
C PHE A 178 3.78 -20.98 -0.14
N LEU A 179 3.47 -21.07 -1.44
CA LEU A 179 3.21 -19.89 -2.27
C LEU A 179 1.99 -19.10 -1.79
N VAL A 180 0.90 -19.78 -1.44
CA VAL A 180 -0.30 -19.15 -0.89
C VAL A 180 -0.01 -18.50 0.47
N MET A 181 0.70 -19.19 1.36
CA MET A 181 1.12 -18.66 2.66
C MET A 181 2.04 -17.44 2.51
N GLU A 182 3.03 -17.52 1.64
CA GLU A 182 3.97 -16.42 1.38
C GLU A 182 3.20 -15.18 0.90
N ALA A 183 2.31 -15.33 -0.10
CA ALA A 183 1.48 -14.26 -0.60
C ALA A 183 0.55 -13.69 0.49
N TYR A 184 -0.09 -14.53 1.29
CA TYR A 184 -0.92 -14.07 2.42
C TYR A 184 -0.10 -13.26 3.45
N SER A 185 1.17 -13.64 3.68
CA SER A 185 2.06 -12.87 4.54
C SER A 185 2.36 -11.45 4.01
N TRP A 186 2.26 -11.25 2.70
CA TRP A 186 2.37 -9.92 2.10
C TRP A 186 1.14 -9.06 2.41
N ASN A 187 -0.07 -9.62 2.33
CA ASN A 187 -1.27 -8.91 2.77
C ASN A 187 -1.12 -8.43 4.23
N GLN A 188 -0.65 -9.31 5.12
CA GLN A 188 -0.43 -8.96 6.52
C GLN A 188 0.61 -7.84 6.67
N ARG A 189 1.80 -7.97 6.04
CA ARG A 189 2.87 -6.98 6.13
C ARG A 189 2.49 -5.60 5.58
N LYS A 190 1.64 -5.59 4.55
CA LYS A 190 1.21 -4.35 3.88
C LYS A 190 -0.16 -3.86 4.36
N MET A 191 -0.79 -4.61 5.27
CA MET A 191 -2.12 -4.33 5.82
C MET A 191 -3.19 -4.20 4.73
N THR A 192 -3.06 -4.98 3.67
CA THR A 192 -4.06 -5.10 2.61
C THR A 192 -4.99 -6.28 2.89
N ARG A 193 -6.19 -6.22 2.35
CA ARG A 193 -7.15 -7.33 2.47
C ARG A 193 -6.82 -8.40 1.43
N PRO A 194 -6.67 -9.67 1.84
CA PRO A 194 -6.57 -10.75 0.88
C PRO A 194 -7.91 -10.96 0.18
N ALA A 195 -7.88 -11.56 -1.00
CA ALA A 195 -9.09 -11.96 -1.72
C ALA A 195 -10.02 -12.81 -0.84
N VAL A 196 -11.31 -12.62 -0.98
CA VAL A 196 -12.34 -13.40 -0.28
C VAL A 196 -12.19 -14.89 -0.59
N GLY A 197 -12.53 -15.73 0.39
CA GLY A 197 -12.40 -17.19 0.26
C GLY A 197 -11.42 -17.80 1.27
N LYS A 198 -10.97 -17.00 2.25
CA LYS A 198 -10.08 -17.46 3.33
C LYS A 198 -10.62 -18.71 4.03
N PHE A 199 -11.94 -18.83 4.18
CA PHE A 199 -12.59 -20.02 4.73
C PHE A 199 -12.22 -21.34 4.00
N LEU A 200 -11.79 -21.26 2.72
CA LEU A 200 -11.32 -22.40 1.94
C LEU A 200 -9.80 -22.53 1.98
N TYR A 201 -9.07 -21.43 1.76
CA TYR A 201 -7.62 -21.52 1.62
C TYR A 201 -6.87 -21.44 2.97
N ASN A 202 -7.54 -21.23 4.10
CA ASN A 202 -6.95 -21.40 5.44
C ASN A 202 -6.27 -22.75 5.65
N LYS A 203 -6.73 -23.81 4.98
CA LYS A 203 -6.12 -25.16 5.04
C LYS A 203 -4.64 -25.17 4.63
N TYR A 204 -4.19 -24.20 3.84
CA TYR A 204 -2.79 -24.08 3.44
C TYR A 204 -1.90 -23.50 4.54
N PHE A 205 -2.47 -22.79 5.51
CA PHE A 205 -1.70 -22.22 6.62
C PHE A 205 -1.28 -23.25 7.66
N ASP A 206 -2.06 -24.33 7.78
CA ASP A 206 -1.76 -25.45 8.66
C ASP A 206 -1.20 -26.67 7.90
N PHE A 207 -0.68 -26.46 6.69
CA PHE A 207 -0.14 -27.55 5.88
C PHE A 207 1.14 -28.07 6.52
N GLY A 208 1.12 -29.32 7.00
CA GLY A 208 2.13 -29.87 7.91
C GLY A 208 3.51 -30.14 7.33
N GLU A 209 3.76 -29.84 6.04
CA GLU A 209 5.06 -29.99 5.40
C GLU A 209 5.70 -28.61 5.16
N GLU A 210 6.72 -28.28 5.94
CA GLU A 210 7.49 -27.04 5.74
C GLU A 210 8.60 -27.29 4.71
N LEU A 211 8.69 -26.39 3.72
CA LEU A 211 9.80 -26.38 2.76
C LEU A 211 11.09 -25.92 3.44
N THR A 212 12.19 -26.66 3.19
CA THR A 212 13.52 -26.21 3.62
C THR A 212 13.92 -24.92 2.85
N PRO A 213 14.88 -24.13 3.37
CA PRO A 213 15.40 -22.98 2.63
C PRO A 213 15.93 -23.33 1.23
N ALA A 214 16.50 -24.53 1.06
CA ALA A 214 16.96 -25.03 -0.24
C ALA A 214 15.79 -25.30 -1.20
N ASP A 215 14.70 -25.88 -0.69
CA ASP A 215 13.50 -26.15 -1.50
C ASP A 215 12.83 -24.85 -1.93
N LYS A 216 12.72 -23.86 -1.03
CA LYS A 216 12.18 -22.51 -1.35
C LYS A 216 13.01 -21.85 -2.46
N LYS A 217 14.34 -21.90 -2.36
CA LYS A 217 15.24 -21.36 -3.39
C LYS A 217 15.06 -22.10 -4.72
N SER A 218 14.95 -23.41 -4.70
CA SER A 218 14.72 -24.25 -5.90
C SER A 218 13.38 -23.89 -6.55
N LEU A 219 12.32 -23.72 -5.75
CA LEU A 219 11.00 -23.33 -6.22
C LEU A 219 11.03 -21.98 -6.90
N VAL A 220 11.64 -20.96 -6.28
CA VAL A 220 11.77 -19.62 -6.89
C VAL A 220 12.50 -19.69 -8.23
N HIS A 221 13.59 -20.45 -8.33
CA HIS A 221 14.29 -20.66 -9.62
C HIS A 221 13.40 -21.33 -10.66
N LYS A 222 12.65 -22.37 -10.27
CA LYS A 222 11.70 -23.09 -11.12
C LYS A 222 10.61 -22.16 -11.68
N LEU A 223 10.14 -21.21 -10.87
CA LEU A 223 9.07 -20.27 -11.21
C LEU A 223 9.55 -18.95 -11.85
N SER A 224 10.86 -18.67 -11.88
CA SER A 224 11.38 -17.40 -12.41
C SER A 224 11.63 -17.42 -13.92
N GLY A 225 11.57 -18.58 -14.55
CA GLY A 225 11.87 -18.74 -15.97
C GLY A 225 13.37 -18.61 -16.30
N LYS A 226 13.68 -18.47 -17.58
CA LYS A 226 15.05 -18.34 -18.07
C LYS A 226 15.37 -16.86 -18.31
N LEU A 227 15.96 -16.22 -17.34
CA LEU A 227 16.34 -14.80 -17.42
C LEU A 227 17.71 -14.63 -18.06
N THR A 228 17.89 -13.56 -18.84
CA THR A 228 19.20 -13.05 -19.25
C THR A 228 19.86 -12.29 -18.08
N PRO A 229 21.20 -12.01 -18.13
CA PRO A 229 21.84 -11.19 -17.09
C PRO A 229 21.15 -9.85 -16.87
N ARG A 230 20.76 -9.16 -17.93
CA ARG A 230 20.00 -7.90 -17.88
C ARG A 230 18.67 -8.06 -17.13
N GLN A 231 17.89 -9.06 -17.52
CA GLN A 231 16.59 -9.34 -16.88
C GLN A 231 16.75 -9.71 -15.40
N THR A 232 17.81 -10.43 -15.03
CA THR A 232 18.10 -10.76 -13.64
C THR A 232 18.39 -9.52 -12.82
N VAL A 233 19.16 -8.56 -13.34
CA VAL A 233 19.43 -7.28 -12.63
C VAL A 233 18.18 -6.42 -12.57
N ASN A 234 17.37 -6.36 -13.62
CA ASN A 234 16.10 -5.61 -13.60
C ASN A 234 15.13 -6.22 -12.57
N SER A 235 15.02 -7.55 -12.50
CA SER A 235 14.19 -8.22 -11.49
C SER A 235 14.72 -8.02 -10.06
N PHE A 236 16.04 -7.85 -9.89
CA PHE A 236 16.65 -7.46 -8.62
C PHE A 236 16.15 -6.10 -8.17
N TYR A 237 16.14 -5.07 -9.06
CA TYR A 237 15.63 -3.75 -8.70
C TYR A 237 14.14 -3.77 -8.36
N TYR A 238 13.35 -4.56 -9.09
CA TYR A 238 11.96 -4.77 -8.74
C TYR A 238 11.82 -5.36 -7.33
N ALA A 239 12.51 -6.46 -7.07
CA ALA A 239 12.43 -7.16 -5.79
C ALA A 239 12.96 -6.32 -4.61
N ILE A 240 14.04 -5.54 -4.79
CA ILE A 240 14.58 -4.69 -3.72
C ILE A 240 13.63 -3.53 -3.38
N LYS A 241 12.96 -2.97 -4.40
CA LYS A 241 11.92 -1.95 -4.21
C LYS A 241 10.77 -2.49 -3.36
N GLN A 242 10.35 -3.73 -3.62
CA GLN A 242 9.30 -4.40 -2.86
C GLN A 242 9.79 -5.01 -1.54
N ARG A 243 11.12 -5.13 -1.33
CA ARG A 243 11.74 -5.85 -0.20
C ARG A 243 11.40 -7.35 -0.21
N ASP A 244 11.33 -7.94 -1.40
CA ASP A 244 11.12 -9.37 -1.59
C ASP A 244 12.41 -10.16 -1.33
N PHE A 245 12.74 -10.33 -0.07
CA PHE A 245 13.96 -11.03 0.33
C PHE A 245 13.96 -12.51 -0.03
N THR A 246 12.79 -13.14 -0.17
CA THR A 246 12.71 -14.54 -0.66
C THR A 246 13.25 -14.64 -2.08
N TYR A 247 12.82 -13.76 -2.96
CA TYR A 247 13.31 -13.70 -4.33
C TYR A 247 14.77 -13.25 -4.41
N LEU A 248 15.12 -12.17 -3.71
CA LEU A 248 16.50 -11.66 -3.67
C LEU A 248 17.50 -12.71 -3.20
N ASN A 249 17.19 -13.47 -2.15
CA ASN A 249 18.02 -14.56 -1.65
C ASN A 249 18.13 -15.75 -2.65
N ALA A 250 17.13 -15.92 -3.52
CA ALA A 250 17.18 -16.95 -4.53
C ALA A 250 18.09 -16.58 -5.71
N ILE A 251 18.02 -15.33 -6.20
CA ILE A 251 18.83 -14.87 -7.33
C ILE A 251 20.25 -14.45 -6.93
N CYS A 252 20.51 -14.25 -5.64
CA CYS A 252 21.87 -14.01 -5.12
C CYS A 252 22.51 -15.32 -4.67
N SER A 253 23.71 -15.61 -5.18
CA SER A 253 24.42 -16.85 -4.85
C SER A 253 25.20 -16.73 -3.54
N ASP A 254 24.98 -17.69 -2.63
CA ASP A 254 25.81 -17.97 -1.44
C ASP A 254 26.32 -16.73 -0.66
N MET A 255 25.48 -15.69 -0.57
CA MET A 255 25.82 -14.47 0.13
C MET A 255 25.60 -14.62 1.64
N SER A 256 26.48 -14.01 2.42
CA SER A 256 26.36 -14.01 3.88
C SER A 256 25.11 -13.26 4.33
N PRO A 257 24.50 -13.62 5.47
CA PRO A 257 23.45 -12.80 6.08
C PRO A 257 23.93 -11.34 6.23
N GLY A 258 23.08 -10.38 5.86
CA GLY A 258 23.43 -8.94 5.92
C GLY A 258 24.19 -8.43 4.70
N PHE A 259 24.49 -9.27 3.71
CA PHE A 259 25.20 -8.83 2.50
C PHE A 259 24.42 -7.75 1.72
N LEU A 260 23.11 -7.96 1.55
CA LEU A 260 22.27 -6.99 0.82
C LEU A 260 22.17 -5.67 1.58
N GLU A 261 22.05 -5.73 2.91
CA GLU A 261 21.99 -4.55 3.77
C GLU A 261 23.30 -3.77 3.70
N GLU A 262 24.45 -4.45 3.63
CA GLU A 262 25.76 -3.79 3.51
C GLU A 262 25.99 -3.20 2.11
N LYS A 263 25.68 -3.96 1.05
CA LYS A 263 26.02 -3.57 -0.34
C LYS A 263 24.98 -2.67 -0.99
N CYS A 264 23.73 -2.71 -0.49
CA CYS A 264 22.61 -1.97 -1.01
C CYS A 264 21.96 -1.06 0.06
N GLU A 265 22.74 -0.57 1.02
CA GLU A 265 22.27 0.30 2.10
C GLU A 265 21.45 1.47 1.55
N ASP A 266 21.95 2.15 0.50
CA ASP A 266 21.27 3.28 -0.14
C ASP A 266 19.90 2.94 -0.76
N LEU A 267 19.68 1.68 -1.15
CA LEU A 267 18.41 1.20 -1.69
C LEU A 267 17.46 0.67 -0.60
N LEU A 268 18.00 0.17 0.51
CA LEU A 268 17.24 -0.47 1.58
C LEU A 268 16.96 0.45 2.78
N GLN A 269 17.58 1.63 2.82
CA GLN A 269 17.36 2.60 3.88
C GLN A 269 15.86 2.97 3.97
N LEU A 270 15.35 3.06 5.20
CA LEU A 270 13.96 3.46 5.43
C LEU A 270 13.68 4.85 4.86
N GLY A 271 12.56 4.99 4.17
CA GLY A 271 12.17 6.23 3.52
C GLY A 271 12.85 6.51 2.17
N THR A 272 13.69 5.60 1.67
CA THR A 272 14.21 5.71 0.30
C THR A 272 13.11 5.38 -0.71
N LEU A 273 12.85 6.31 -1.63
CA LEU A 273 12.01 6.09 -2.79
C LEU A 273 12.92 5.78 -3.98
N ILE A 274 12.83 4.56 -4.49
CA ILE A 274 13.54 4.15 -5.71
C ILE A 274 12.66 4.54 -6.90
N LEU A 275 13.06 5.60 -7.60
CA LEU A 275 12.35 6.10 -8.78
C LEU A 275 12.62 5.21 -9.98
N GLU A 276 13.86 4.86 -10.19
CA GLU A 276 14.32 4.05 -11.31
C GLU A 276 15.46 3.14 -10.86
N GLY A 277 15.54 1.97 -11.45
CA GLY A 277 16.66 1.06 -11.27
C GLY A 277 16.69 0.05 -12.41
N GLN A 278 17.77 0.08 -13.20
CA GLN A 278 17.89 -0.79 -14.37
C GLN A 278 19.34 -1.11 -14.76
N ALA A 279 19.47 -2.22 -15.47
CA ALA A 279 20.72 -2.63 -16.08
C ALA A 279 21.06 -1.73 -17.28
N ASP A 280 22.32 -1.28 -17.35
CA ASP A 280 22.85 -0.43 -18.41
C ASP A 280 23.64 -1.28 -19.43
N GLU A 281 24.88 -1.63 -19.14
CA GLU A 281 25.74 -2.43 -20.03
C GLU A 281 25.88 -3.84 -19.51
N VAL A 282 25.95 -4.79 -20.42
CA VAL A 282 26.09 -6.22 -20.11
C VAL A 282 27.30 -6.79 -20.83
N PHE A 283 28.25 -7.31 -20.04
CA PHE A 283 29.40 -8.05 -20.52
C PHE A 283 29.29 -9.50 -20.01
N ALA A 284 28.87 -10.44 -20.84
CA ALA A 284 28.68 -11.84 -20.42
C ALA A 284 29.29 -12.81 -21.41
N ASN A 285 29.86 -13.89 -20.86
CA ASN A 285 30.28 -15.08 -21.60
C ASN A 285 29.40 -16.28 -21.20
N GLN A 286 29.81 -17.48 -21.52
CA GLN A 286 29.00 -18.70 -21.27
C GLN A 286 28.82 -19.00 -19.75
N ALA A 287 29.71 -18.58 -18.87
CA ALA A 287 29.74 -18.94 -17.47
C ALA A 287 29.66 -17.75 -16.50
N ASN A 288 30.26 -16.62 -16.88
CA ASN A 288 30.34 -15.44 -16.03
C ASN A 288 29.86 -14.22 -16.79
N GLY A 289 29.35 -13.23 -16.06
CA GLY A 289 28.94 -11.95 -16.61
C GLY A 289 29.20 -10.81 -15.62
N GLU A 290 29.17 -9.62 -16.18
CA GLU A 290 29.24 -8.38 -15.44
C GLU A 290 28.17 -7.46 -16.02
N VAL A 291 27.38 -6.84 -15.18
CA VAL A 291 26.32 -5.92 -15.56
C VAL A 291 26.53 -4.62 -14.79
N THR A 292 26.70 -3.53 -15.52
CA THR A 292 26.60 -2.20 -14.94
C THR A 292 25.14 -1.79 -14.90
N SER A 293 24.77 -1.01 -13.93
CA SER A 293 23.40 -0.54 -13.75
C SER A 293 23.38 0.80 -13.06
N TYR A 294 22.26 1.49 -13.16
CA TYR A 294 22.03 2.69 -12.38
C TYR A 294 20.69 2.63 -11.63
N ALA A 295 20.63 3.43 -10.59
CA ALA A 295 19.38 3.70 -9.88
C ALA A 295 19.28 5.19 -9.56
N VAL A 296 18.07 5.73 -9.63
CA VAL A 296 17.74 7.07 -9.17
C VAL A 296 16.90 6.94 -7.91
N VAL A 297 17.39 7.50 -6.83
CA VAL A 297 16.73 7.39 -5.53
C VAL A 297 16.50 8.77 -4.91
N VAL A 298 15.41 8.89 -4.16
CA VAL A 298 15.11 10.06 -3.34
C VAL A 298 15.20 9.66 -1.88
N TYR A 299 16.02 10.36 -1.15
CA TYR A 299 16.15 10.22 0.28
C TYR A 299 16.33 11.58 0.93
N ASP A 300 15.58 11.87 1.97
CA ASP A 300 15.65 13.11 2.75
C ASP A 300 15.55 14.41 1.91
N ASN A 301 14.67 14.41 0.90
CA ASN A 301 14.48 15.47 -0.10
C ASN A 301 15.69 15.73 -1.02
N ASP A 302 16.66 14.86 -1.02
CA ASP A 302 17.75 14.88 -1.97
C ASP A 302 17.63 13.70 -2.95
N CYS A 303 17.98 13.94 -4.21
CA CYS A 303 18.01 12.92 -5.25
C CYS A 303 19.44 12.47 -5.51
N TYR A 304 19.65 11.17 -5.62
CA TYR A 304 20.94 10.58 -5.90
C TYR A 304 20.85 9.69 -7.14
N HIS A 305 21.91 9.78 -7.96
CA HIS A 305 22.17 8.83 -9.03
C HIS A 305 23.23 7.84 -8.51
N LEU A 306 22.87 6.56 -8.47
CA LEU A 306 23.70 5.48 -7.95
C LEU A 306 24.11 4.59 -9.12
N ASN A 307 25.40 4.30 -9.27
CA ASN A 307 25.89 3.34 -10.26
C ASN A 307 26.37 2.09 -9.53
N TYR A 308 25.80 0.96 -9.90
CA TYR A 308 26.16 -0.34 -9.37
C TYR A 308 26.79 -1.22 -10.44
N ARG A 309 27.69 -2.09 -9.99
CA ARG A 309 28.24 -3.18 -10.78
C ARG A 309 27.82 -4.50 -10.15
N PHE A 310 27.22 -5.35 -10.96
CA PHE A 310 26.80 -6.71 -10.60
C PHE A 310 27.75 -7.71 -11.25
N SER A 311 28.40 -8.53 -10.43
CA SER A 311 29.09 -9.72 -10.92
C SER A 311 28.09 -10.86 -10.99
N MET A 312 28.09 -11.60 -12.09
CA MET A 312 27.11 -12.63 -12.40
C MET A 312 27.79 -13.96 -12.68
N MET A 313 27.17 -15.05 -12.27
CA MET A 313 27.58 -16.40 -12.63
C MET A 313 26.40 -17.22 -13.15
N LYS A 314 26.63 -18.09 -14.12
CA LYS A 314 25.62 -19.00 -14.67
C LYS A 314 25.70 -20.34 -13.98
N LYS A 315 24.64 -20.76 -13.30
CA LYS A 315 24.52 -22.08 -12.67
C LYS A 315 23.24 -22.75 -13.20
N GLU A 316 23.39 -23.97 -13.75
CA GLU A 316 22.26 -24.77 -14.24
C GLU A 316 21.30 -24.02 -15.19
N ASN A 317 21.85 -23.21 -16.09
CA ASN A 317 21.12 -22.33 -17.00
C ASN A 317 20.45 -21.10 -16.38
N THR A 318 20.62 -20.83 -15.08
CA THR A 318 20.13 -19.65 -14.39
C THR A 318 21.27 -18.69 -14.11
N TRP A 319 21.09 -17.41 -14.41
CA TRP A 319 22.03 -16.36 -14.03
C TRP A 319 21.78 -15.94 -12.58
N LEU A 320 22.85 -15.97 -11.78
CA LEU A 320 22.83 -15.58 -10.38
C LEU A 320 23.79 -14.42 -10.15
N ILE A 321 23.42 -13.53 -9.25
CA ILE A 321 24.27 -12.42 -8.79
C ILE A 321 25.21 -12.98 -7.71
N ASN A 322 26.51 -12.88 -7.95
CA ASN A 322 27.55 -13.32 -6.99
C ASN A 322 28.38 -12.18 -6.42
N GLY A 323 28.11 -10.95 -6.82
CA GLY A 323 28.74 -9.76 -6.26
C GLY A 323 27.97 -8.49 -6.64
N ILE A 324 27.92 -7.55 -5.72
CA ILE A 324 27.34 -6.22 -5.90
C ILE A 324 28.34 -5.18 -5.35
N SER A 325 28.61 -4.16 -6.12
CA SER A 325 29.44 -3.04 -5.68
C SER A 325 28.86 -1.71 -6.13
N LEU A 326 28.74 -0.77 -5.21
CA LEU A 326 28.45 0.63 -5.53
C LEU A 326 29.72 1.28 -6.08
N GLU A 327 29.68 1.71 -7.34
CA GLU A 327 30.82 2.36 -7.99
C GLU A 327 30.81 3.89 -7.83
N ASN A 328 29.64 4.47 -7.87
CA ASN A 328 29.46 5.92 -7.76
C ASN A 328 28.12 6.27 -7.10
N LYS A 329 28.17 7.31 -6.26
CA LYS A 329 26.98 7.96 -5.69
C LYS A 329 27.09 9.45 -5.93
N ALA A 330 26.25 9.99 -6.78
CA ALA A 330 26.25 11.39 -7.15
C ALA A 330 24.94 12.07 -6.74
N LEU A 331 25.04 13.18 -6.00
CA LEU A 331 23.91 14.03 -5.68
C LEU A 331 23.44 14.77 -6.97
N ILE A 332 22.17 14.64 -7.32
CA ILE A 332 21.54 15.40 -8.39
C ILE A 332 21.21 16.78 -7.82
N LYS A 333 21.79 17.82 -8.41
CA LYS A 333 21.62 19.21 -7.93
C LYS A 333 20.14 19.60 -7.96
N LYS A 334 19.72 20.40 -6.98
CA LYS A 334 18.33 20.85 -6.85
C LYS A 334 17.85 21.74 -8.01
N ASP A 335 18.76 22.47 -8.63
CA ASP A 335 18.53 23.35 -9.78
C ASP A 335 18.69 22.66 -11.13
N SER A 336 18.94 21.35 -11.14
CA SER A 336 19.11 20.58 -12.37
C SER A 336 17.76 20.25 -13.01
N ASP A 337 17.66 20.39 -14.33
CA ASP A 337 16.50 19.93 -15.10
C ASP A 337 16.31 18.40 -15.05
N LEU A 338 17.35 17.67 -14.62
CA LEU A 338 17.30 16.23 -14.43
C LEU A 338 16.82 15.84 -13.01
N ASN A 339 16.58 16.82 -12.14
CA ASN A 339 16.09 16.53 -10.80
C ASN A 339 14.59 16.19 -10.85
N PRO A 340 14.17 15.00 -10.42
CA PRO A 340 12.76 14.56 -10.46
C PRO A 340 11.77 15.50 -9.77
N PHE A 341 12.21 16.31 -8.83
CA PHE A 341 11.37 17.35 -8.19
C PHE A 341 11.06 18.54 -9.11
N ASN A 342 11.88 18.75 -10.16
CA ASN A 342 11.73 19.84 -11.12
C ASN A 342 11.08 19.37 -12.43
N ILE A 343 10.83 18.08 -12.57
CA ILE A 343 10.19 17.50 -13.75
C ILE A 343 8.69 17.42 -13.45
N ASN A 344 7.89 18.05 -14.31
CA ASN A 344 6.44 17.93 -14.27
C ASN A 344 5.96 16.92 -15.32
N VAL A 345 4.86 16.28 -15.02
CA VAL A 345 4.13 15.36 -15.89
C VAL A 345 2.67 15.79 -15.98
N TYR A 346 2.04 15.49 -17.09
CA TYR A 346 0.64 15.81 -17.37
C TYR A 346 -0.20 14.58 -17.08
N CYS A 347 -1.26 14.79 -16.28
CA CYS A 347 -2.16 13.74 -15.86
C CYS A 347 -3.58 14.05 -16.28
N ARG A 348 -4.32 13.04 -16.71
CA ARG A 348 -5.75 13.16 -16.95
C ARG A 348 -6.48 12.07 -16.19
N VAL A 349 -7.49 12.49 -15.43
CA VAL A 349 -8.23 11.63 -14.51
C VAL A 349 -9.65 11.46 -15.01
N TYR A 350 -10.13 10.22 -14.99
CA TYR A 350 -11.46 9.84 -15.42
C TYR A 350 -12.16 9.00 -14.35
N GLU A 351 -13.47 9.09 -14.34
CA GLU A 351 -14.34 8.09 -13.73
C GLU A 351 -14.68 7.01 -14.76
N VAL A 352 -14.50 5.76 -14.40
CA VAL A 352 -14.80 4.60 -15.25
C VAL A 352 -16.27 4.26 -15.10
N VAL A 353 -17.02 4.30 -16.21
CA VAL A 353 -18.45 3.96 -16.23
C VAL A 353 -18.65 2.48 -16.55
N ASP A 354 -17.84 1.96 -17.47
CA ASP A 354 -17.86 0.56 -17.88
C ASP A 354 -16.43 0.06 -18.03
N LEU A 355 -16.06 -0.86 -17.13
CA LEU A 355 -14.70 -1.39 -17.05
C LEU A 355 -14.39 -2.37 -18.19
N ASP A 356 -15.39 -3.19 -18.58
CA ASP A 356 -15.22 -4.19 -19.65
C ASP A 356 -15.02 -3.49 -21.00
N GLU A 357 -15.81 -2.46 -21.29
CA GLU A 357 -15.64 -1.65 -22.50
C GLU A 357 -14.32 -0.84 -22.47
N LEU A 358 -13.87 -0.37 -21.30
CA LEU A 358 -12.55 0.25 -21.17
C LEU A 358 -11.44 -0.74 -21.56
N PHE A 359 -11.48 -1.98 -21.09
CA PHE A 359 -10.49 -2.99 -21.47
C PHE A 359 -10.53 -3.29 -22.97
N GLU A 360 -11.70 -3.41 -23.59
CA GLU A 360 -11.82 -3.58 -25.05
C GLU A 360 -11.20 -2.40 -25.83
N ASN A 361 -11.24 -1.19 -25.30
CA ASN A 361 -10.62 -0.03 -25.90
C ASN A 361 -9.10 0.00 -25.68
N LEU A 362 -8.63 -0.43 -24.50
CA LEU A 362 -7.22 -0.53 -24.21
C LEU A 362 -6.53 -1.61 -25.06
N GLU A 363 -7.20 -2.73 -25.35
CA GLU A 363 -6.68 -3.78 -26.25
C GLU A 363 -6.43 -3.29 -27.69
N LYS A 364 -7.06 -2.20 -28.10
CA LYS A 364 -6.87 -1.58 -29.42
C LYS A 364 -5.61 -0.68 -29.48
N ILE A 365 -5.02 -0.38 -28.32
CA ILE A 365 -3.81 0.44 -28.25
C ILE A 365 -2.59 -0.47 -28.46
N ASP A 366 -1.90 -0.23 -29.56
CA ASP A 366 -0.62 -0.87 -29.82
C ASP A 366 0.40 -0.43 -28.75
N ASN A 367 1.32 -1.34 -28.39
CA ASN A 367 2.45 -1.08 -27.47
C ASN A 367 2.18 -0.99 -25.97
N ILE A 368 1.05 -1.41 -25.48
CA ILE A 368 0.93 -1.72 -24.07
C ILE A 368 1.79 -2.97 -23.81
N ARG A 369 2.94 -2.79 -23.16
CA ARG A 369 3.92 -3.88 -22.98
C ARG A 369 4.00 -4.44 -21.58
N GLU A 370 3.70 -3.65 -20.59
CA GLU A 370 3.75 -4.08 -19.21
C GLU A 370 2.41 -3.82 -18.55
N VAL A 371 1.86 -4.87 -17.99
CA VAL A 371 0.68 -4.84 -17.14
C VAL A 371 1.10 -5.32 -15.77
N GLU A 372 1.05 -4.46 -14.79
CA GLU A 372 1.38 -4.77 -13.39
C GLU A 372 0.13 -4.56 -12.55
N GLU A 373 -0.25 -5.57 -11.80
CA GLU A 373 -1.30 -5.41 -10.81
C GLU A 373 -0.75 -4.73 -9.57
N LEU A 374 -1.46 -3.70 -9.15
CA LEU A 374 -1.16 -2.93 -7.96
C LEU A 374 -2.16 -3.32 -6.86
N PRO A 375 -1.87 -3.03 -5.57
CA PRO A 375 -2.77 -3.34 -4.46
C PRO A 375 -4.18 -2.79 -4.63
N TYR A 376 -4.32 -1.75 -5.42
CA TYR A 376 -5.54 -0.97 -5.60
C TYR A 376 -6.01 -0.98 -7.06
N GLY A 377 -5.35 -1.70 -7.97
CA GLY A 377 -5.76 -1.70 -9.36
C GLY A 377 -4.70 -2.22 -10.33
N LEU A 378 -4.70 -1.67 -11.53
CA LEU A 378 -3.89 -2.11 -12.65
C LEU A 378 -3.02 -0.97 -13.16
N HIS A 379 -1.75 -1.22 -13.37
CA HIS A 379 -0.81 -0.31 -13.99
C HIS A 379 -0.33 -0.88 -15.33
N MET A 380 -0.46 -0.09 -16.38
CA MET A 380 -0.03 -0.45 -17.73
C MET A 380 0.91 0.63 -18.26
N ARG A 381 1.86 0.24 -19.12
CA ARG A 381 2.81 1.16 -19.75
C ARG A 381 2.73 1.09 -21.26
N ILE A 382 2.69 2.26 -21.89
CA ILE A 382 2.82 2.40 -23.34
C ILE A 382 4.25 2.80 -23.63
N THR A 383 4.97 1.97 -24.43
CA THR A 383 6.38 2.19 -24.75
C THR A 383 6.57 2.59 -26.23
N ASN A 384 7.66 3.28 -26.52
CA ASN A 384 8.08 3.53 -27.91
C ASN A 384 8.49 2.23 -28.61
N TYR A 385 8.18 2.12 -29.91
CA TYR A 385 8.42 0.91 -30.73
C TYR A 385 9.88 0.43 -30.80
N ASN A 386 10.84 1.32 -30.55
CA ASN A 386 12.25 1.06 -30.80
C ASN A 386 13.07 0.67 -29.58
N ASP A 387 12.49 0.72 -28.38
CA ASP A 387 13.22 0.38 -27.15
C ASP A 387 12.75 -0.97 -26.58
N ASP A 388 13.44 -2.03 -27.00
CA ASP A 388 13.26 -3.38 -26.47
C ASP A 388 13.64 -3.53 -24.99
N LEU A 389 13.75 -2.43 -24.22
CA LEU A 389 14.71 -2.55 -23.16
C LEU A 389 14.36 -2.05 -21.81
N ASN A 390 13.35 -1.26 -21.59
CA ASN A 390 13.36 -0.56 -20.31
C ASN A 390 12.11 -0.79 -19.51
N ALA A 391 12.23 -1.75 -18.58
CA ALA A 391 11.47 -1.75 -17.35
C ALA A 391 11.89 -0.55 -16.47
N GLY A 392 11.83 0.64 -17.01
CA GLY A 392 11.92 1.87 -16.23
C GLY A 392 10.57 2.11 -15.57
N VAL A 393 10.57 2.63 -14.37
CA VAL A 393 9.35 3.11 -13.72
C VAL A 393 9.09 4.50 -14.27
N CYS A 394 7.88 4.76 -14.82
CA CYS A 394 7.35 6.05 -15.26
C CYS A 394 8.21 6.90 -16.23
N CYS A 395 7.62 7.28 -17.33
CA CYS A 395 7.92 8.46 -18.19
C CYS A 395 9.39 8.93 -18.37
N LEU A 396 10.40 8.27 -17.83
CA LEU A 396 11.78 8.75 -17.91
C LEU A 396 12.53 8.21 -19.12
N ASN A 397 12.36 6.92 -19.47
CA ASN A 397 13.14 6.32 -20.56
C ASN A 397 12.29 5.48 -21.51
N GLY A 398 11.83 6.07 -22.62
CA GLY A 398 11.12 5.36 -23.67
C GLY A 398 9.66 5.01 -23.37
N ILE A 399 9.15 5.40 -22.21
CA ILE A 399 7.74 5.25 -21.85
C ILE A 399 7.00 6.48 -22.33
N LEU A 400 5.95 6.28 -23.14
CA LEU A 400 5.09 7.34 -23.64
C LEU A 400 4.04 7.74 -22.61
N ALA A 401 3.47 6.75 -21.94
CA ALA A 401 2.45 6.95 -20.92
C ALA A 401 2.41 5.83 -19.89
N ASP A 402 1.99 6.19 -18.69
CA ASP A 402 1.52 5.28 -17.66
C ASP A 402 -0.01 5.37 -17.59
N LEU A 403 -0.68 4.22 -17.59
CA LEU A 403 -2.13 4.08 -17.47
C LEU A 403 -2.43 3.34 -16.18
N ILE A 404 -3.21 3.93 -15.30
CA ILE A 404 -3.53 3.36 -14.00
C ILE A 404 -5.04 3.23 -13.86
N ILE A 405 -5.54 2.02 -13.58
CA ILE A 405 -6.91 1.77 -13.17
C ILE A 405 -6.89 1.53 -11.66
N ASN A 406 -7.63 2.33 -10.92
CA ASN A 406 -7.75 2.26 -9.47
C ASN A 406 -9.23 2.32 -9.09
N GLY A 407 -9.85 1.16 -8.88
CA GLY A 407 -11.28 1.08 -8.66
C GLY A 407 -12.09 1.66 -9.82
N ASP A 408 -12.84 2.72 -9.53
CA ASP A 408 -13.63 3.50 -10.52
C ASP A 408 -12.84 4.66 -11.15
N GLU A 409 -11.56 4.80 -10.83
CA GLU A 409 -10.69 5.85 -11.34
C GLU A 409 -9.74 5.30 -12.41
N PHE A 410 -9.63 6.02 -13.53
CA PHE A 410 -8.62 5.76 -14.56
C PHE A 410 -7.75 7.00 -14.77
N VAL A 411 -6.43 6.84 -14.68
CA VAL A 411 -5.47 7.93 -14.77
C VAL A 411 -4.49 7.67 -15.89
N ILE A 412 -4.30 8.66 -16.75
CA ILE A 412 -3.25 8.69 -17.76
C ILE A 412 -2.18 9.67 -17.29
N ILE A 413 -0.91 9.24 -17.26
CA ILE A 413 0.24 10.08 -16.92
C ILE A 413 1.17 10.11 -18.12
N CYS A 414 1.48 11.31 -18.64
CA CYS A 414 2.38 11.51 -19.77
C CYS A 414 3.42 12.58 -19.43
N ARG A 415 4.62 12.46 -20.02
CA ARG A 415 5.62 13.52 -19.95
C ARG A 415 5.27 14.70 -20.86
N ASP A 416 4.72 14.41 -22.03
CA ASP A 416 4.32 15.41 -23.02
C ASP A 416 2.80 15.54 -23.08
N HIS A 417 2.33 16.77 -23.11
CA HIS A 417 0.91 17.09 -23.22
C HIS A 417 0.29 16.58 -24.54
N ASP A 418 1.04 16.61 -25.64
CA ASP A 418 0.56 16.14 -26.94
C ASP A 418 0.24 14.64 -26.89
N ASN A 419 1.09 13.83 -26.26
CA ASN A 419 0.83 12.41 -26.06
C ASN A 419 -0.43 12.17 -25.20
N LEU A 420 -0.68 13.01 -24.20
CA LEU A 420 -1.88 12.92 -23.37
C LEU A 420 -3.15 13.17 -24.20
N VAL A 421 -3.11 14.18 -25.07
CA VAL A 421 -4.23 14.52 -25.96
C VAL A 421 -4.48 13.42 -26.97
N ASP A 422 -3.43 12.85 -27.58
CA ASP A 422 -3.55 11.76 -28.55
C ASP A 422 -4.17 10.51 -27.91
N LEU A 423 -3.71 10.11 -26.74
CA LEU A 423 -4.27 8.97 -26.01
C LEU A 423 -5.73 9.22 -25.59
N HIS A 424 -6.05 10.43 -25.14
CA HIS A 424 -7.42 10.81 -24.85
C HIS A 424 -8.34 10.61 -26.06
N ASN A 425 -7.91 11.08 -27.24
CA ASN A 425 -8.69 10.96 -28.47
C ASN A 425 -8.86 9.50 -28.91
N MET A 426 -7.85 8.63 -28.68
CA MET A 426 -7.94 7.20 -28.98
C MET A 426 -8.96 6.49 -28.09
N LEU A 427 -9.02 6.84 -26.81
CA LEU A 427 -9.88 6.18 -25.81
C LEU A 427 -11.35 6.61 -25.88
N LEU A 428 -11.64 7.82 -26.36
CA LEU A 428 -13.01 8.34 -26.48
C LEU A 428 -13.72 7.97 -27.78
N GLY A 429 -13.16 7.10 -28.59
CA GLY A 429 -13.66 6.77 -29.94
C GLY A 429 -14.99 6.03 -30.03
N SER A 430 -15.72 5.80 -28.93
CA SER A 430 -17.04 5.15 -28.90
C SER A 430 -18.17 6.16 -28.70
N ASP A 431 -19.34 5.87 -29.28
CA ASP A 431 -20.56 6.70 -29.13
C ASP A 431 -21.17 6.66 -27.72
N VAL A 432 -20.64 5.80 -26.84
CA VAL A 432 -21.06 5.65 -25.43
C VAL A 432 -19.93 6.14 -24.53
N PRO A 433 -20.18 7.02 -23.56
CA PRO A 433 -19.13 7.51 -22.68
C PRO A 433 -18.70 6.39 -21.71
N VAL A 434 -17.60 5.73 -22.02
CA VAL A 434 -16.93 4.74 -21.16
C VAL A 434 -16.22 5.44 -20.01
N LEU A 435 -15.75 6.67 -20.25
CA LEU A 435 -14.98 7.48 -19.34
C LEU A 435 -15.59 8.88 -19.19
N ILE A 436 -15.77 9.30 -17.95
CA ILE A 436 -16.17 10.69 -17.63
C ILE A 436 -14.92 11.43 -17.12
N SER A 437 -14.51 12.49 -17.82
CA SER A 437 -13.34 13.28 -17.39
C SER A 437 -13.59 13.98 -16.07
N ARG A 438 -12.74 13.73 -15.08
CA ARG A 438 -12.69 14.45 -13.78
C ARG A 438 -11.77 15.67 -13.84
N GLY A 439 -10.80 15.70 -14.75
CA GLY A 439 -9.90 16.85 -14.94
C GLY A 439 -8.57 16.50 -15.58
N GLU A 440 -7.82 17.57 -15.85
CA GLU A 440 -6.44 17.51 -16.33
C GLU A 440 -5.55 18.31 -15.39
N TYR A 441 -4.39 17.75 -15.05
CA TYR A 441 -3.53 18.26 -13.99
C TYR A 441 -2.08 18.14 -14.39
N GLU A 442 -1.26 19.06 -13.86
CA GLU A 442 0.18 19.02 -13.94
C GLU A 442 0.72 18.79 -12.53
N ILE A 443 1.48 17.70 -12.34
CA ILE A 443 2.05 17.33 -11.05
C ILE A 443 3.54 17.06 -11.17
N SER A 444 4.28 17.08 -10.06
CA SER A 444 5.68 16.71 -10.08
C SER A 444 5.86 15.22 -10.37
N LEU A 445 6.96 14.88 -11.06
CA LEU A 445 7.31 13.48 -11.35
C LEU A 445 7.41 12.65 -10.07
N VAL A 446 7.93 13.22 -8.97
CA VAL A 446 8.02 12.53 -7.67
C VAL A 446 6.63 12.16 -7.14
N ASN A 447 5.64 13.05 -7.28
CA ASN A 447 4.27 12.77 -6.85
C ASN A 447 3.59 11.73 -7.75
N ALA A 448 3.84 11.79 -9.07
CA ALA A 448 3.38 10.75 -9.98
C ALA A 448 3.93 9.37 -9.61
N TYR A 449 5.22 9.28 -9.29
CA TYR A 449 5.84 8.03 -8.82
C TYR A 449 5.26 7.53 -7.50
N ASN A 450 5.02 8.44 -6.56
CA ASN A 450 4.40 8.08 -5.29
C ASN A 450 2.97 7.54 -5.51
N TYR A 451 2.21 8.12 -6.44
CA TYR A 451 0.89 7.61 -6.80
C TYR A 451 0.98 6.20 -7.42
N VAL A 452 1.80 6.02 -8.43
CA VAL A 452 2.02 4.72 -9.07
C VAL A 452 2.57 3.69 -8.05
N GLY A 453 3.36 4.12 -7.09
CA GLY A 453 3.91 3.28 -6.03
C GLY A 453 2.92 2.94 -4.90
N GLY A 454 1.65 3.38 -4.99
CA GLY A 454 0.63 3.09 -3.98
C GLY A 454 0.77 3.90 -2.69
N SER A 455 1.49 5.00 -2.75
CA SER A 455 1.65 5.90 -1.61
C SER A 455 0.40 6.75 -1.34
N TYR A 456 -0.51 6.80 -2.28
CA TYR A 456 -1.79 7.51 -2.22
C TYR A 456 -2.93 6.53 -2.54
N ILE A 457 -4.07 6.71 -1.90
CA ILE A 457 -5.25 5.85 -2.11
C ILE A 457 -5.98 6.25 -3.39
N SER A 458 -6.00 7.55 -3.71
CA SER A 458 -6.64 8.10 -4.91
C SER A 458 -5.78 9.18 -5.55
N PHE A 459 -6.08 9.55 -6.79
CA PHE A 459 -5.42 10.69 -7.42
C PHE A 459 -5.81 12.03 -6.78
N GLU A 460 -6.98 12.11 -6.16
CA GLU A 460 -7.37 13.30 -5.39
C GLU A 460 -6.43 13.56 -4.23
N ASP A 461 -5.91 12.53 -3.57
CA ASP A 461 -4.91 12.69 -2.51
C ASP A 461 -3.61 13.32 -3.04
N VAL A 462 -3.21 12.96 -4.27
CA VAL A 462 -2.06 13.59 -4.95
C VAL A 462 -2.31 15.07 -5.15
N LEU A 463 -3.50 15.43 -5.63
CA LEU A 463 -3.87 16.82 -5.89
C LEU A 463 -3.92 17.66 -4.60
N ILE A 464 -4.46 17.12 -3.54
CA ILE A 464 -4.52 17.80 -2.24
C ILE A 464 -3.10 18.10 -1.74
N ILE A 465 -2.17 17.19 -1.96
CA ILE A 465 -0.77 17.33 -1.54
C ILE A 465 0.03 18.22 -2.49
N ASP A 466 -0.24 18.18 -3.79
CA ASP A 466 0.52 18.93 -4.80
C ASP A 466 -0.03 20.35 -5.06
N THR A 467 -1.33 20.56 -4.93
CA THR A 467 -1.97 21.87 -5.12
C THR A 467 -1.76 22.82 -3.95
N ASP A 468 -0.71 22.66 -3.21
CA ASP A 468 -0.37 23.41 -2.00
C ASP A 468 -0.28 24.90 -2.15
N ASN A 469 -1.22 25.40 -2.79
CA ASN A 469 -1.20 26.81 -2.99
C ASN A 469 -1.64 27.60 -1.82
N LEU A 470 -2.12 27.06 -0.72
CA LEU A 470 -2.91 28.12 -0.19
C LEU A 470 -2.97 28.33 1.29
N ALA A 471 -2.59 27.45 2.13
CA ALA A 471 -2.68 27.77 3.54
C ALA A 471 -1.76 26.98 4.46
N ILE A 472 -1.41 25.74 4.12
CA ILE A 472 -0.62 24.91 5.00
C ILE A 472 0.55 24.33 4.19
N GLU A 473 1.76 24.64 4.61
CA GLU A 473 2.99 24.11 4.04
C GLU A 473 2.99 22.57 4.11
N LYS A 474 3.54 21.91 3.08
CA LYS A 474 3.56 20.43 2.98
C LYS A 474 4.05 19.74 4.25
N ASP A 475 5.14 20.27 4.82
CA ASP A 475 5.75 19.73 6.03
C ASP A 475 4.97 20.02 7.32
N LEU A 476 3.95 20.88 7.25
CA LEU A 476 3.09 21.23 8.40
C LEU A 476 1.66 20.70 8.26
N ARG A 477 1.35 20.04 7.16
CA ARG A 477 0.05 19.42 6.95
C ARG A 477 -0.09 18.21 7.85
N PHE A 478 -1.13 18.18 8.67
CA PHE A 478 -1.38 17.08 9.58
C PHE A 478 -2.19 15.99 8.90
N MET A 479 -1.59 14.80 8.78
CA MET A 479 -2.14 13.65 8.09
C MET A 479 -2.35 12.51 9.05
N SER A 480 -3.41 11.74 8.87
CA SER A 480 -3.72 10.60 9.70
C SER A 480 -3.93 9.35 8.87
N THR A 481 -3.37 8.24 9.33
CA THR A 481 -3.70 6.89 8.87
C THR A 481 -4.53 6.21 9.94
N ILE A 482 -5.64 5.61 9.54
CA ILE A 482 -6.62 4.99 10.43
C ILE A 482 -6.49 3.48 10.28
N TYR A 483 -6.48 2.77 11.40
CA TYR A 483 -6.40 1.32 11.47
C TYR A 483 -7.52 0.77 12.35
N LEU A 484 -8.05 -0.37 11.94
CA LEU A 484 -8.83 -1.24 12.80
C LEU A 484 -7.88 -2.06 13.67
N VAL A 485 -8.17 -2.14 14.96
CA VAL A 485 -7.33 -2.82 15.94
C VAL A 485 -7.92 -4.18 16.28
N LYS A 486 -7.21 -5.26 15.91
CA LYS A 486 -7.58 -6.66 16.20
C LYS A 486 -7.05 -7.13 17.56
N ASP A 487 -5.88 -6.63 17.97
CA ASP A 487 -5.27 -6.91 19.26
C ASP A 487 -4.74 -5.62 19.91
N ARG A 488 -5.59 -5.01 20.74
CA ARG A 488 -5.24 -3.78 21.46
C ARG A 488 -4.03 -3.97 22.39
N GLY A 489 -3.89 -5.17 22.96
CA GLY A 489 -2.80 -5.45 23.91
C GLY A 489 -1.43 -5.36 23.25
N GLN A 490 -1.27 -5.99 22.08
CA GLN A 490 -0.02 -5.94 21.31
C GLN A 490 0.27 -4.53 20.81
N VAL A 491 -0.73 -3.82 20.29
CA VAL A 491 -0.56 -2.43 19.84
C VAL A 491 -0.12 -1.52 20.97
N LEU A 492 -0.77 -1.63 22.14
CA LEU A 492 -0.43 -0.83 23.33
C LEU A 492 0.99 -1.12 23.81
N GLU A 493 1.39 -2.40 23.85
CA GLU A 493 2.74 -2.80 24.22
C GLU A 493 3.78 -2.24 23.24
N LYS A 494 3.53 -2.33 21.94
CA LYS A 494 4.40 -1.75 20.92
C LYS A 494 4.55 -0.24 21.11
N LEU A 495 3.47 0.50 21.31
CA LEU A 495 3.50 1.95 21.51
C LEU A 495 4.29 2.34 22.78
N ARG A 496 4.15 1.58 23.87
CA ARG A 496 4.92 1.78 25.11
C ARG A 496 6.42 1.51 24.93
N ASN A 497 6.78 0.58 24.04
CA ASN A 497 8.17 0.21 23.76
C ASN A 497 8.77 0.99 22.59
N THR A 498 7.99 1.83 21.90
CA THR A 498 8.49 2.66 20.79
C THR A 498 9.50 3.68 21.32
N PRO A 499 10.71 3.74 20.73
CA PRO A 499 11.74 4.68 21.16
C PRO A 499 11.26 6.14 21.09
N ASN A 500 11.64 6.93 22.09
CA ASN A 500 11.26 8.34 22.19
C ASN A 500 9.75 8.60 22.19
N SER A 501 8.94 7.62 22.58
CA SER A 501 7.50 7.77 22.74
C SER A 501 7.15 8.09 24.19
N THR A 502 6.12 8.92 24.38
CA THR A 502 5.59 9.29 25.70
C THR A 502 4.08 9.21 25.67
N CYS A 503 3.51 8.42 26.59
CA CYS A 503 2.07 8.41 26.82
C CYS A 503 1.65 9.67 27.61
N VAL A 504 0.69 10.42 27.10
CA VAL A 504 0.18 11.64 27.73
C VAL A 504 -1.24 11.49 28.28
N VAL A 505 -2.00 10.55 27.71
CA VAL A 505 -3.34 10.14 28.17
C VAL A 505 -3.40 8.63 28.16
N ASP A 506 -3.92 8.02 29.20
CA ASP A 506 -4.09 6.56 29.30
C ASP A 506 -5.36 6.27 30.12
N GLU A 507 -6.51 6.41 29.46
CA GLU A 507 -7.84 6.20 30.03
C GLU A 507 -8.69 5.30 29.10
N GLU A 508 -9.88 5.74 28.71
CA GLU A 508 -10.73 5.07 27.74
C GLU A 508 -10.04 4.90 26.38
N TYR A 509 -9.22 5.89 26.03
CA TYR A 509 -8.28 5.85 24.90
C TYR A 509 -6.88 6.28 25.37
N SER A 510 -5.84 5.87 24.63
CA SER A 510 -4.46 6.19 24.99
C SER A 510 -3.83 7.08 23.90
N ILE A 511 -3.16 8.16 24.30
CA ILE A 511 -2.48 9.08 23.39
C ILE A 511 -1.00 9.03 23.64
N PHE A 512 -0.25 8.77 22.57
CA PHE A 512 1.20 8.75 22.56
C PHE A 512 1.74 9.79 21.59
N TYR A 513 2.83 10.47 21.97
CA TYR A 513 3.63 11.31 21.10
C TYR A 513 5.02 10.70 20.96
N GLN A 514 5.43 10.46 19.73
CA GLN A 514 6.79 10.03 19.38
C GLN A 514 7.57 11.23 18.86
N TYR A 515 8.84 11.31 19.23
CA TYR A 515 9.71 12.44 18.95
C TYR A 515 10.98 12.04 18.24
N GLU A 516 11.49 12.94 17.41
CA GLU A 516 12.87 12.98 16.98
C GLU A 516 13.60 14.14 17.67
N TYR A 517 14.91 14.03 17.79
CA TYR A 517 15.73 15.11 18.34
C TYR A 517 16.56 15.75 17.21
N LYS A 518 16.32 17.03 16.93
CA LYS A 518 17.14 17.85 16.04
C LYS A 518 18.04 18.76 16.89
N GLY A 519 19.26 18.30 17.16
CA GLY A 519 20.12 18.94 18.16
C GLY A 519 19.55 18.77 19.57
N GLN A 520 19.15 19.87 20.21
CA GLN A 520 18.46 19.87 21.50
C GLN A 520 16.94 19.94 21.38
N ASP A 521 16.41 20.19 20.20
CA ASP A 521 14.98 20.37 19.95
C ASP A 521 14.25 19.03 19.88
N LYS A 522 13.17 18.95 20.64
CA LYS A 522 12.23 17.83 20.62
C LYS A 522 11.16 18.11 19.57
N VAL A 523 11.27 17.46 18.43
CA VAL A 523 10.36 17.64 17.28
C VAL A 523 9.39 16.48 17.22
N LEU A 524 8.12 16.73 16.97
CA LEU A 524 7.12 15.68 16.81
C LEU A 524 7.40 14.88 15.55
N LEU A 525 7.49 13.57 15.71
CA LEU A 525 7.55 12.61 14.60
C LEU A 525 6.16 12.02 14.32
N ALA A 526 5.46 11.54 15.38
CA ALA A 526 4.12 10.97 15.23
C ALA A 526 3.26 11.16 16.49
N GLU A 527 1.95 11.25 16.27
CA GLU A 527 0.91 11.11 17.27
C GLU A 527 0.18 9.78 17.05
N TYR A 528 -0.08 9.06 18.13
CA TYR A 528 -0.90 7.85 18.10
C TYR A 528 -2.07 8.02 19.05
N VAL A 529 -3.28 7.82 18.55
CA VAL A 529 -4.49 7.79 19.39
C VAL A 529 -5.09 6.39 19.29
N LEU A 530 -4.97 5.62 20.35
CA LEU A 530 -5.43 4.23 20.43
C LEU A 530 -6.75 4.16 21.20
N GLY A 531 -7.82 3.81 20.51
CA GLY A 531 -9.13 3.50 21.07
C GLY A 531 -9.28 2.03 21.48
N LEU A 532 -10.49 1.55 21.55
CA LEU A 532 -10.79 0.14 21.85
C LEU A 532 -10.50 -0.76 20.64
N ASP A 533 -10.98 -0.36 19.48
CA ASP A 533 -10.99 -1.11 18.22
C ASP A 533 -10.41 -0.33 17.04
N TRP A 534 -9.83 0.82 17.29
CA TRP A 534 -9.21 1.67 16.28
C TRP A 534 -7.90 2.30 16.77
N LEU A 535 -7.04 2.63 15.82
CA LEU A 535 -5.82 3.41 16.03
C LEU A 535 -5.73 4.47 14.95
N THR A 536 -5.47 5.70 15.35
CA THR A 536 -5.09 6.77 14.43
C THR A 536 -3.62 7.07 14.62
N LEU A 537 -2.84 6.93 13.56
CA LEU A 537 -1.45 7.35 13.47
C LEU A 537 -1.40 8.64 12.68
N SER A 538 -0.93 9.73 13.28
CA SER A 538 -0.89 11.04 12.65
C SER A 538 0.50 11.64 12.65
N THR A 539 0.87 12.32 11.55
CA THR A 539 2.17 12.99 11.40
C THR A 539 2.01 14.34 10.71
N PHE A 540 3.02 15.18 10.85
CA PHE A 540 3.15 16.36 10.01
C PHE A 540 3.89 16.01 8.72
N GLY A 541 3.19 16.13 7.58
CA GLY A 541 3.73 15.83 6.26
C GLY A 541 3.82 14.35 5.94
N TYR A 542 3.78 14.07 4.65
CA TYR A 542 3.75 12.72 4.10
C TYR A 542 5.05 11.94 4.35
N LYS A 543 6.18 12.63 4.39
CA LYS A 543 7.49 12.01 4.63
C LYS A 543 7.54 11.30 5.98
N ASP A 544 7.15 12.00 7.06
CA ASP A 544 7.15 11.44 8.41
C ASP A 544 6.13 10.29 8.49
N MET A 545 4.97 10.42 7.81
CA MET A 545 3.99 9.34 7.71
C MET A 545 4.59 8.08 7.11
N THR A 546 5.27 8.19 5.97
CA THR A 546 5.90 7.05 5.31
C THR A 546 6.96 6.39 6.20
N LEU A 547 7.82 7.18 6.82
CA LEU A 547 8.86 6.67 7.71
C LEU A 547 8.29 5.90 8.91
N VAL A 548 7.28 6.48 9.56
CA VAL A 548 6.67 5.87 10.74
C VAL A 548 5.92 4.61 10.36
N ARG A 549 5.14 4.61 9.29
CA ARG A 549 4.43 3.43 8.80
C ARG A 549 5.37 2.28 8.47
N GLN A 550 6.47 2.56 7.76
CA GLN A 550 7.47 1.54 7.40
C GLN A 550 8.13 0.87 8.62
N SER A 551 8.25 1.58 9.75
CA SER A 551 8.81 1.03 10.97
C SER A 551 7.76 0.39 11.89
N PHE A 552 6.51 0.83 11.83
CA PHE A 552 5.44 0.47 12.75
C PHE A 552 4.59 -0.70 12.22
N GLU A 553 4.16 -0.65 10.97
CA GLU A 553 3.24 -1.61 10.38
C GLU A 553 3.78 -3.05 10.34
N PRO A 554 5.03 -3.32 9.93
CA PRO A 554 5.51 -4.70 9.81
C PRO A 554 5.49 -5.50 11.11
N GLU A 555 5.61 -4.82 12.25
CA GLU A 555 5.60 -5.48 13.56
C GLU A 555 4.19 -5.75 14.10
N LEU A 556 3.18 -5.14 13.52
CA LEU A 556 1.78 -5.20 13.97
C LEU A 556 0.82 -5.72 12.89
N CYS A 557 1.33 -6.35 11.84
CA CYS A 557 0.55 -6.85 10.72
C CYS A 557 -0.60 -7.81 11.12
N ASP A 558 -0.44 -8.57 12.20
CA ASP A 558 -1.49 -9.46 12.73
C ASP A 558 -2.52 -8.73 13.62
N SER A 559 -2.16 -7.55 14.13
CA SER A 559 -2.92 -6.82 15.14
C SER A 559 -3.65 -5.60 14.60
N LEU A 560 -3.27 -5.13 13.40
CA LEU A 560 -3.84 -3.97 12.74
C LEU A 560 -4.34 -4.32 11.34
N GLU A 561 -5.33 -3.56 10.88
CA GLU A 561 -5.81 -3.56 9.50
C GLU A 561 -5.97 -2.11 9.05
N LEU A 562 -5.43 -1.76 7.88
CA LEU A 562 -5.54 -0.40 7.34
C LEU A 562 -7.01 -0.15 6.94
N ASP A 563 -7.59 0.92 7.49
CA ASP A 563 -8.95 1.37 7.17
C ASP A 563 -8.93 2.54 6.18
N GLY A 564 -8.01 3.48 6.35
CA GLY A 564 -7.92 4.63 5.45
C GLY A 564 -6.82 5.61 5.80
N MET A 565 -6.74 6.66 5.00
CA MET A 565 -5.88 7.81 5.25
C MET A 565 -6.66 9.10 4.99
N GLU A 566 -6.47 10.10 5.84
CA GLU A 566 -7.11 11.41 5.71
C GLU A 566 -6.13 12.55 5.96
N ILE A 567 -6.39 13.70 5.35
CA ILE A 567 -5.74 14.97 5.66
C ILE A 567 -6.65 15.73 6.60
N ARG A 568 -6.13 16.12 7.76
CA ARG A 568 -6.88 16.85 8.78
C ARG A 568 -6.45 18.30 8.75
N GLU A 569 -7.33 19.15 8.21
CA GLU A 569 -7.17 20.60 8.28
C GLU A 569 -7.15 21.05 9.71
N ASP A 570 -6.45 21.63 10.42
CA ASP A 570 -6.44 22.01 11.85
C ASP A 570 -6.34 20.84 12.86
N GLY A 571 -6.19 19.60 12.39
CA GLY A 571 -6.41 18.39 13.19
C GLY A 571 -5.46 18.17 14.37
N PHE A 572 -4.24 18.75 14.38
CA PHE A 572 -3.31 18.56 15.49
C PHE A 572 -3.83 19.10 16.83
N PHE A 573 -4.65 20.13 16.79
CA PHE A 573 -5.24 20.72 18.00
C PHE A 573 -6.67 20.27 18.29
N ASP A 574 -7.28 19.45 17.44
CA ASP A 574 -8.67 18.98 17.61
C ASP A 574 -8.87 18.17 18.88
N ILE A 575 -7.82 17.52 19.36
CA ILE A 575 -7.81 16.79 20.63
C ILE A 575 -8.02 17.69 21.85
N LEU A 576 -7.82 19.01 21.73
CA LEU A 576 -7.99 19.97 22.81
C LEU A 576 -9.47 20.32 23.05
N THR A 577 -10.29 19.33 23.37
CA THR A 577 -11.67 19.57 23.81
C THR A 577 -11.72 20.31 25.16
N VAL A 578 -12.90 20.75 25.56
CA VAL A 578 -13.08 21.45 26.86
C VAL A 578 -12.76 20.51 28.01
N GLU A 579 -13.15 19.24 27.90
CA GLU A 579 -12.87 18.18 28.86
C GLU A 579 -11.37 17.92 28.95
N MET A 580 -10.69 17.75 27.83
CA MET A 580 -9.24 17.49 27.77
C MET A 580 -8.43 18.64 28.39
N LYS A 581 -8.81 19.89 28.15
CA LYS A 581 -8.15 21.05 28.77
C LYS A 581 -8.33 21.10 30.30
N LYS A 582 -9.45 20.57 30.79
CA LYS A 582 -9.73 20.50 32.22
C LYS A 582 -8.95 19.39 32.90
N ASP A 583 -8.96 18.20 32.29
CA ASP A 583 -8.37 17.00 32.86
C ASP A 583 -6.83 16.96 32.66
N TYR A 584 -6.35 17.55 31.57
CA TYR A 584 -4.92 17.63 31.22
C TYR A 584 -4.46 19.09 30.97
N PRO A 585 -4.34 19.93 32.00
CA PRO A 585 -4.09 21.38 31.84
C PRO A 585 -2.76 21.71 31.15
N ASN A 586 -1.79 20.80 31.15
CA ASN A 586 -0.49 20.98 30.49
C ASN A 586 -0.50 20.54 29.01
N LEU A 587 -1.55 19.87 28.54
CA LEU A 587 -1.62 19.33 27.18
C LEU A 587 -1.56 20.44 26.12
N GLU A 588 -2.31 21.53 26.30
CA GLU A 588 -2.28 22.67 25.37
C GLU A 588 -0.88 23.27 25.25
N LYS A 589 -0.17 23.39 26.37
CA LYS A 589 1.21 23.90 26.35
C LYS A 589 2.16 22.96 25.60
N LEU A 590 2.02 21.66 25.84
CA LEU A 590 2.82 20.64 25.15
C LEU A 590 2.58 20.66 23.63
N LEU A 591 1.32 20.69 23.20
CA LEU A 591 0.99 20.72 21.77
C LEU A 591 1.50 21.99 21.09
N LYS A 592 1.41 23.14 21.73
CA LYS A 592 1.97 24.40 21.22
C LYS A 592 3.50 24.31 21.06
N GLU A 593 4.19 23.76 22.04
CA GLU A 593 5.63 23.57 21.98
C GLU A 593 6.03 22.63 20.83
N LEU A 594 5.34 21.50 20.69
CA LEU A 594 5.59 20.52 19.61
C LEU A 594 5.33 21.12 18.24
N TYR A 595 4.22 21.82 18.05
CA TYR A 595 3.90 22.51 16.80
C TYR A 595 4.95 23.56 16.44
N LEU A 596 5.31 24.43 17.39
CA LEU A 596 6.30 25.48 17.16
C LEU A 596 7.68 24.93 16.85
N ASN A 597 8.10 23.86 17.53
CA ASN A 597 9.35 23.18 17.22
C ASN A 597 9.32 22.55 15.82
N LYS A 598 8.20 21.94 15.43
CA LYS A 598 8.02 21.42 14.07
C LYS A 598 8.09 22.55 13.05
N TRP A 599 7.32 23.61 13.23
CA TRP A 599 7.32 24.79 12.36
C TRP A 599 8.73 25.40 12.20
N TYR A 600 9.47 25.56 13.30
CA TYR A 600 10.79 26.18 13.28
C TYR A 600 11.81 25.36 12.47
N ASN A 601 11.64 24.04 12.42
CA ASN A 601 12.53 23.10 11.74
C ASN A 601 11.99 22.63 10.37
N SER A 602 10.78 22.99 9.97
CA SER A 602 10.18 22.60 8.68
C SER A 602 10.56 23.56 7.57
N ARG A 603 10.78 23.03 6.37
CA ARG A 603 11.06 23.82 5.18
C ARG A 603 9.78 24.43 4.63
N LEU A 604 9.75 25.73 4.46
CA LEU A 604 8.58 26.49 4.08
C LEU A 604 8.74 27.13 2.70
N ASN A 605 7.73 27.01 1.84
CA ASN A 605 7.74 27.64 0.52
C ASN A 605 7.87 29.17 0.62
N GLY A 606 7.20 29.77 1.58
CA GLY A 606 7.32 31.20 1.88
C GLY A 606 8.71 31.69 2.26
N LEU A 607 9.62 30.77 2.57
CA LEU A 607 11.03 31.02 2.87
C LEU A 607 11.97 30.53 1.74
N GLY A 608 11.42 30.24 0.55
CA GLY A 608 12.20 29.71 -0.57
C GLY A 608 12.78 28.31 -0.29
N GLY A 609 12.04 27.47 0.46
CA GLY A 609 12.46 26.12 0.82
C GLY A 609 13.42 26.03 2.02
N MET A 610 13.71 27.16 2.68
CA MET A 610 14.45 27.17 3.96
C MET A 610 13.50 26.93 5.14
N SER A 611 14.03 26.37 6.23
CA SER A 611 13.32 26.40 7.51
C SER A 611 13.46 27.78 8.19
N PRO A 612 12.56 28.15 9.11
CA PRO A 612 12.75 29.34 9.95
C PRO A 612 14.10 29.35 10.69
N SER A 613 14.59 28.18 11.09
CA SER A 613 15.92 27.99 11.66
C SER A 613 17.03 28.41 10.68
N GLU A 614 17.03 27.89 9.46
CA GLU A 614 17.99 28.22 8.39
C GLU A 614 17.87 29.69 7.96
N ALA A 615 16.64 30.16 7.76
CA ALA A 615 16.37 31.54 7.36
C ALA A 615 16.86 32.57 8.38
N SER A 616 16.88 32.20 9.67
CA SER A 616 17.38 33.08 10.74
C SER A 616 18.89 33.33 10.68
N GLU A 617 19.64 32.54 9.90
CA GLU A 617 21.12 32.61 9.84
C GLU A 617 21.62 33.55 8.75
N THR A 618 20.84 33.80 7.70
CA THR A 618 21.24 34.64 6.56
C THR A 618 20.48 35.97 6.51
N GLU A 619 21.07 37.01 5.96
CA GLU A 619 20.39 38.31 5.83
C GLU A 619 19.21 38.28 4.84
N GLU A 620 19.30 37.45 3.82
CA GLU A 620 18.24 37.23 2.84
C GLU A 620 17.10 36.42 3.46
N GLY A 621 17.42 35.33 4.17
CA GLY A 621 16.48 34.52 4.90
C GLY A 621 15.72 35.31 5.98
N LYS A 622 16.41 36.19 6.72
CA LYS A 622 15.76 37.07 7.71
C LYS A 622 14.69 37.97 7.08
N LYS A 623 14.93 38.50 5.87
CA LYS A 623 13.92 39.30 5.16
C LYS A 623 12.69 38.46 4.80
N LEU A 624 12.89 37.24 4.30
CA LEU A 624 11.80 36.32 4.00
C LEU A 624 11.03 35.90 5.27
N LEU A 625 11.76 35.62 6.34
CA LEU A 625 11.16 35.27 7.64
C LEU A 625 10.28 36.42 8.20
N TRP A 626 10.74 37.66 8.07
CA TRP A 626 9.92 38.80 8.44
C TRP A 626 8.67 38.96 7.57
N SER A 627 8.77 38.70 6.27
CA SER A 627 7.61 38.66 5.37
C SER A 627 6.61 37.59 5.80
N LEU A 628 7.07 36.38 6.10
CA LEU A 628 6.25 35.27 6.58
C LEU A 628 5.53 35.64 7.89
N ILE A 629 6.25 36.20 8.87
CA ILE A 629 5.69 36.65 10.15
C ILE A 629 4.61 37.72 9.95
N LYS A 630 4.82 38.63 8.98
CA LYS A 630 3.81 39.64 8.64
C LYS A 630 2.56 38.99 8.04
N ASN A 631 2.71 37.97 7.20
CA ASN A 631 1.58 37.24 6.64
C ASN A 631 0.79 36.49 7.73
N ILE A 632 1.50 35.84 8.68
CA ILE A 632 0.87 35.17 9.84
C ILE A 632 0.06 36.22 10.65
N HIS A 633 0.61 37.40 10.89
CA HIS A 633 -0.12 38.49 11.60
C HIS A 633 -1.38 38.93 10.85
N GLN A 634 -1.30 39.07 9.52
CA GLN A 634 -2.47 39.46 8.73
C GLN A 634 -3.54 38.36 8.72
N SER A 635 -3.13 37.08 8.72
CA SER A 635 -4.04 35.93 8.83
C SER A 635 -4.73 35.94 10.21
N GLU A 636 -3.97 36.10 11.30
CA GLU A 636 -4.53 36.19 12.66
C GLU A 636 -5.58 37.30 12.77
N LEU A 637 -5.31 38.46 12.20
CA LEU A 637 -6.26 39.60 12.21
C LEU A 637 -7.52 39.29 11.38
N ARG A 638 -7.40 38.59 10.27
CA ARG A 638 -8.56 38.14 9.46
C ARG A 638 -9.43 37.16 10.22
N ASP A 639 -8.81 36.20 10.88
CA ASP A 639 -9.50 35.16 11.63
C ASP A 639 -10.23 35.74 12.86
N LEU A 640 -9.58 36.65 13.56
CA LEU A 640 -10.20 37.39 14.66
C LEU A 640 -11.45 38.17 14.20
N ARG A 641 -11.42 38.81 13.02
CA ARG A 641 -12.58 39.48 12.44
C ARG A 641 -13.73 38.54 12.09
N ARG A 642 -13.40 37.26 11.79
CA ARG A 642 -14.36 36.19 11.51
C ARG A 642 -14.83 35.45 12.76
N GLY A 643 -14.37 35.88 13.94
CA GLY A 643 -14.69 35.22 15.20
C GLY A 643 -13.93 33.92 15.47
N LYS A 644 -12.99 33.56 14.60
CA LYS A 644 -12.09 32.43 14.82
C LYS A 644 -10.93 32.82 15.73
N ARG A 645 -10.58 31.98 16.68
CA ARG A 645 -9.42 32.20 17.56
C ARG A 645 -8.33 31.18 17.19
N ASN A 646 -7.20 31.69 16.74
CA ASN A 646 -6.04 30.86 16.50
C ASN A 646 -5.44 30.36 17.82
N ILE A 647 -5.14 29.09 17.89
CA ILE A 647 -4.56 28.46 19.08
C ILE A 647 -3.12 28.95 19.28
N ILE A 648 -2.33 29.03 18.19
CA ILE A 648 -0.99 29.63 18.18
C ILE A 648 -1.13 31.12 17.80
N LYS A 649 -0.59 32.01 18.63
CA LYS A 649 -0.60 33.45 18.40
C LYS A 649 0.74 33.92 17.83
N LEU A 650 0.72 35.03 17.10
CA LEU A 650 1.92 35.65 16.55
C LEU A 650 3.04 35.80 17.61
N LYS A 651 2.68 36.17 18.84
CA LYS A 651 3.67 36.30 19.92
C LYS A 651 4.44 35.03 20.20
N GLU A 652 3.81 33.85 20.05
CA GLU A 652 4.44 32.54 20.31
C GLU A 652 5.48 32.24 19.25
N TYR A 653 5.21 32.54 17.96
CA TYR A 653 6.20 32.45 16.89
C TYR A 653 7.41 33.34 17.10
N LEU A 654 7.17 34.59 17.49
CA LEU A 654 8.24 35.56 17.77
C LEU A 654 9.10 35.13 18.96
N THR A 655 8.45 34.68 20.04
CA THR A 655 9.15 34.16 21.23
C THR A 655 10.03 32.99 20.88
N MET A 656 9.53 32.02 20.08
CA MET A 656 10.32 30.87 19.63
C MET A 656 11.58 31.30 18.86
N ILE A 657 11.44 32.19 17.89
CA ILE A 657 12.59 32.70 17.13
C ILE A 657 13.62 33.39 18.03
N GLU A 658 13.15 34.21 19.02
CA GLU A 658 14.05 34.91 19.93
C GLU A 658 14.77 33.96 20.91
N GLU A 659 14.09 32.97 21.44
CA GLU A 659 14.65 31.98 22.35
C GLU A 659 15.72 31.14 21.63
N LYS A 660 15.41 30.64 20.43
CA LYS A 660 16.34 29.86 19.60
C LYS A 660 17.58 30.63 19.17
N ARG A 661 17.46 31.96 18.99
CA ARG A 661 18.62 32.83 18.73
C ARG A 661 19.56 32.94 19.95
N LYS A 662 19.01 32.89 21.16
CA LYS A 662 19.80 32.98 22.39
C LYS A 662 20.47 31.67 22.76
N GLU A 663 19.92 30.54 22.32
CA GLU A 663 20.48 29.20 22.55
C GLU A 663 21.66 28.87 21.62
N LYS A 664 21.78 29.57 20.48
CA LYS A 664 22.94 29.43 19.57
C LYS A 664 24.10 30.27 20.12
N PRO A 665 25.30 29.67 20.32
CA PRO A 665 26.50 30.34 20.88
C PRO A 665 27.04 31.46 19.99
#